data_5b1c27c7eaf2515df42a1a0a68f2fbfd
#
_entry.id   5b1c27c7eaf2515df42a1a0a68f2fbfd
#
_cell.length_a   1.000
_cell.length_b   1.000
_cell.length_c   1.000
_cell.angle_alpha   90.00
_cell.angle_beta   90.00
_cell.angle_gamma   90.00
#
_symmetry.space_group_name_H-M   'P 1'
#
loop_
_entity.id
_entity.type
_entity.pdbx_description
1 polymer ?
#
loop_
_entity_poly.entity_id
_entity_poly.type
_entity_poly.pdbx_seq_one_letter_code
_entity_poly.pdbx_strand_id
1 'polypeptide(L)'
;MRKQFLFLLLIGLLPMAASAQKSKMGKKKAAPAAKAIDYNTLPPGITKGASVEGITEYFLPNGLQVLLFPDVSKQTVTVNITYKVGSRHEGYGETGMAHLLEHMVFKGTPRHPDIPNELTKHGARPNGTTWYDRTNYFETFAASEENLRWALDLEADRMVNSYIAKKDLDSEMTVVRNEFESGENDPSGILMERVLSTAYLWHNYGKSTIGARADIENVPIERLQAFYKKYYQPDNAVLMVAGKIDEKQTIWLVHEYFSKLPKPKRELIPTYTAEPTQDGEKQVILKRVGDVQALACMYHIPPGSHPDAAAVDILTDIMTMEPSGRLYKSLIETKKATSQFGWCATLKEPGFVYFGAQVLKDNDAKDALNIMMSTLDEVAKNPPTKEEVERAKNKQIKDFELFMRNTEFIGRNISEYIGMGDWRLAFIYRDNIRKVTPEDVQRVALNYFKPANRTTGLFVPDAKPDRAEIPAAPNVAELVKNYKGEAVMAQGEAFDPSCANIEARTHRGMDKGGLKYAFLPKSTKGKLVNANVTLRFGDEQSLKGKSTISNFTASMLDKGTATKSRQEIKDALDRLKARVNFFGSNGSVTASIQTTRENLPAVIELVVDVLKNPSFPEKDFEEMRNEQIAGIEEQKSDPNALVQNMAMRHLNPYPKGDVRYVETMEEELESVKSVKLEDCKMFHKDFYGADHATVSVVGDFHEDSIKTMVLASLGNWKSPQHYQRIEDKFVDVPAVNQNIETPDKANAMFLAGMNLSLRDDDPDYPALVLGNYILGGGFLNSRLATRIRQKEGLSYGVGSQLFADAQDKSGGFMAYAIYAPENRDKLEKAFREEMERMLKDGFTQTEIDDARSGMLQSRKVTRSQDNSLTGQLNQMLHINRTFQFSEDMENKLKSLTAEQINQAMRKHIDLNKISMFKGGDFANKLNKP
;
A
#
# COMPACT_ATOMS: atom_id res chain seq x y z
N MET A 1 -24.69 -20.30 -53.97
CA MET A 1 -24.43 -19.81 -55.34
C MET A 1 -23.06 -19.18 -55.30
N ARG A 2 -22.01 -19.94 -55.58
CA ARG A 2 -21.25 -20.05 -56.86
C ARG A 2 -20.97 -18.70 -57.53
N LYS A 3 -19.69 -18.24 -57.47
CA LYS A 3 -18.69 -18.28 -58.50
C LYS A 3 -17.33 -17.78 -57.97
N GLN A 4 -16.41 -18.66 -57.99
CA GLN A 4 -15.00 -18.65 -58.33
C GLN A 4 -14.62 -17.77 -59.52
N PHE A 5 -13.44 -17.15 -59.50
CA PHE A 5 -12.54 -17.09 -60.64
C PHE A 5 -11.07 -17.11 -60.18
N LEU A 6 -10.40 -18.10 -60.75
CA LEU A 6 -8.98 -18.42 -60.67
C LEU A 6 -8.31 -17.76 -61.90
N PHE A 7 -7.07 -17.25 -61.86
CA PHE A 7 -6.15 -17.21 -62.98
C PHE A 7 -4.70 -17.42 -62.54
N LEU A 8 -4.06 -18.26 -63.41
CA LEU A 8 -2.80 -18.93 -63.23
C LEU A 8 -1.56 -18.10 -63.60
N LEU A 9 -0.44 -18.56 -62.96
CA LEU A 9 0.95 -18.57 -63.35
C LEU A 9 1.30 -18.29 -64.87
N LEU A 10 2.46 -17.63 -65.06
CA LEU A 10 3.43 -17.98 -66.07
C LEU A 10 4.87 -17.72 -65.63
N ILE A 11 5.66 -18.79 -65.73
CA ILE A 11 7.10 -18.89 -65.52
C ILE A 11 7.83 -18.49 -66.81
N GLY A 12 8.92 -17.73 -66.69
CA GLY A 12 9.84 -17.45 -67.76
C GLY A 12 11.29 -17.36 -67.27
N LEU A 13 12.03 -18.40 -67.44
CA LEU A 13 13.51 -18.52 -67.28
C LEU A 13 14.22 -18.13 -68.63
N LEU A 14 15.41 -17.52 -68.49
CA LEU A 14 16.66 -17.60 -69.26
C LEU A 14 17.28 -16.21 -69.59
N PRO A 15 18.59 -16.07 -69.82
CA PRO A 15 19.74 -16.55 -69.12
C PRO A 15 20.80 -15.44 -68.85
N MET A 16 21.90 -15.84 -68.17
CA MET A 16 23.10 -15.06 -67.88
C MET A 16 23.80 -14.45 -69.09
N ALA A 17 24.21 -13.17 -68.93
CA ALA A 17 25.42 -12.69 -69.66
C ALA A 17 26.23 -11.83 -68.67
N ALA A 18 27.41 -12.29 -68.35
CA ALA A 18 28.40 -11.60 -67.51
C ALA A 18 29.07 -10.48 -68.35
N SER A 19 28.94 -9.24 -67.86
CA SER A 19 29.84 -8.18 -68.30
C SER A 19 30.41 -7.49 -67.07
N ALA A 20 31.69 -7.65 -66.83
CA ALA A 20 32.46 -7.02 -65.78
C ALA A 20 32.63 -5.53 -66.07
N GLN A 21 31.95 -4.72 -65.32
CA GLN A 21 32.14 -3.27 -65.27
C GLN A 21 32.74 -2.86 -63.97
N LYS A 22 34.00 -2.42 -64.04
CA LYS A 22 34.72 -1.83 -62.88
C LYS A 22 33.96 -0.65 -62.30
N SER A 23 33.26 -0.82 -61.20
CA SER A 23 32.68 0.26 -60.43
C SER A 23 33.74 0.82 -59.47
N LYS A 24 34.01 2.10 -59.63
CA LYS A 24 34.85 2.88 -58.71
C LYS A 24 34.24 2.80 -57.33
N MET A 25 34.99 2.31 -56.32
CA MET A 25 34.67 2.43 -54.92
C MET A 25 34.57 3.94 -54.53
N GLY A 26 33.37 4.46 -54.55
CA GLY A 26 33.07 5.68 -53.88
C GLY A 26 33.22 5.49 -52.36
N LYS A 27 34.14 6.22 -51.77
CA LYS A 27 34.24 6.32 -50.30
C LYS A 27 32.89 6.73 -49.76
N LYS A 28 32.14 5.82 -49.10
CA LYS A 28 31.04 6.20 -48.24
C LYS A 28 31.63 7.10 -47.16
N LYS A 29 31.22 8.37 -47.16
CA LYS A 29 31.47 9.26 -46.02
C LYS A 29 30.87 8.56 -44.78
N ALA A 30 31.72 8.25 -43.81
CA ALA A 30 31.22 7.85 -42.50
C ALA A 30 30.23 8.93 -42.02
N ALA A 31 29.09 8.49 -41.53
CA ALA A 31 28.16 9.38 -40.84
C ALA A 31 28.96 10.10 -39.71
N PRO A 32 28.76 11.39 -39.48
CA PRO A 32 29.46 12.08 -38.41
C PRO A 32 29.19 11.34 -37.10
N ALA A 33 30.25 10.98 -36.40
CA ALA A 33 30.14 10.41 -35.06
C ALA A 33 29.23 11.32 -34.24
N ALA A 34 28.18 10.74 -33.63
CA ALA A 34 27.31 11.48 -32.74
C ALA A 34 28.20 12.19 -31.70
N LYS A 35 28.10 13.51 -31.59
CA LYS A 35 28.83 14.27 -30.57
C LYS A 35 28.47 13.66 -29.21
N ALA A 36 29.48 13.29 -28.45
CA ALA A 36 29.28 12.83 -27.09
C ALA A 36 28.48 13.90 -26.33
N ILE A 37 27.43 13.46 -25.62
CA ILE A 37 26.59 14.35 -24.85
C ILE A 37 27.43 14.91 -23.70
N ASP A 38 27.50 16.22 -23.58
CA ASP A 38 28.07 16.86 -22.40
C ASP A 38 26.97 17.01 -21.34
N TYR A 39 26.90 16.07 -20.44
CA TYR A 39 25.96 16.07 -19.33
C TYR A 39 26.17 17.24 -18.34
N ASN A 40 27.21 18.05 -18.46
CA ASN A 40 27.40 19.23 -17.62
C ASN A 40 26.61 20.43 -18.12
N THR A 41 26.02 20.33 -19.32
CA THR A 41 25.12 21.35 -19.88
C THR A 41 23.68 20.87 -19.83
N LEU A 42 22.75 21.80 -19.70
CA LEU A 42 21.32 21.45 -19.82
C LEU A 42 20.98 21.11 -21.28
N PRO A 43 20.04 20.16 -21.48
CA PRO A 43 19.50 19.91 -22.82
C PRO A 43 18.90 21.17 -23.44
N PRO A 44 18.89 21.28 -24.80
CA PRO A 44 18.35 22.45 -25.47
C PRO A 44 16.89 22.72 -25.08
N GLY A 45 16.62 23.98 -24.73
CA GLY A 45 15.28 24.46 -24.38
C GLY A 45 14.78 24.11 -22.98
N ILE A 46 15.51 23.31 -22.23
CA ILE A 46 15.18 23.05 -20.82
C ILE A 46 15.68 24.19 -19.94
N THR A 47 14.83 24.61 -18.99
CA THR A 47 15.20 25.59 -17.97
C THR A 47 15.16 24.94 -16.60
N LYS A 48 16.13 25.30 -15.75
CA LYS A 48 16.15 24.88 -14.34
C LYS A 48 15.30 25.83 -13.51
N GLY A 49 14.42 25.28 -12.69
CA GLY A 49 13.56 25.99 -11.76
C GLY A 49 14.14 25.99 -10.34
N ALA A 50 13.25 25.84 -9.35
CA ALA A 50 13.60 25.83 -7.94
C ALA A 50 14.34 24.53 -7.54
N SER A 51 15.20 24.64 -6.52
CA SER A 51 15.76 23.48 -5.80
C SER A 51 15.39 23.64 -4.33
N VAL A 52 14.67 22.67 -3.76
CA VAL A 52 14.24 22.68 -2.36
C VAL A 52 14.49 21.30 -1.76
N GLU A 53 15.31 21.26 -0.72
CA GLU A 53 15.60 20.06 0.09
C GLU A 53 15.98 18.79 -0.71
N GLY A 54 16.72 18.96 -1.82
CA GLY A 54 17.20 17.88 -2.67
C GLY A 54 16.32 17.56 -3.86
N ILE A 55 15.13 18.13 -3.95
CA ILE A 55 14.30 18.07 -5.15
C ILE A 55 14.65 19.25 -6.05
N THR A 56 15.01 18.97 -7.30
CA THR A 56 15.30 19.99 -8.31
C THR A 56 14.23 19.97 -9.40
N GLU A 57 13.73 21.15 -9.74
CA GLU A 57 12.69 21.40 -10.75
C GLU A 57 13.29 21.79 -12.10
N TYR A 58 12.69 21.28 -13.19
CA TYR A 58 13.02 21.63 -14.56
C TYR A 58 11.75 21.80 -15.39
N PHE A 59 11.85 22.60 -16.45
CA PHE A 59 10.74 22.85 -17.38
C PHE A 59 11.16 22.57 -18.82
N LEU A 60 10.33 21.82 -19.53
CA LEU A 60 10.47 21.57 -20.96
C LEU A 60 9.68 22.63 -21.77
N PRO A 61 10.08 22.90 -23.03
CA PRO A 61 9.38 23.86 -23.90
C PRO A 61 7.91 23.51 -24.17
N ASN A 62 7.54 22.23 -24.07
CA ASN A 62 6.17 21.77 -24.27
C ASN A 62 5.27 21.97 -23.03
N GLY A 63 5.83 22.45 -21.92
CA GLY A 63 5.12 22.74 -20.68
C GLY A 63 5.26 21.67 -19.61
N LEU A 64 5.92 20.53 -19.88
CA LEU A 64 6.16 19.51 -18.88
C LEU A 64 7.07 20.04 -17.77
N GLN A 65 6.62 19.91 -16.54
CA GLN A 65 7.39 20.11 -15.33
C GLN A 65 8.05 18.80 -14.90
N VAL A 66 9.31 18.84 -14.50
CA VAL A 66 10.09 17.67 -14.10
C VAL A 66 10.72 17.92 -12.75
N LEU A 67 10.58 16.96 -11.84
CA LEU A 67 11.18 16.97 -10.51
C LEU A 67 12.18 15.83 -10.42
N LEU A 68 13.42 16.12 -10.06
CA LEU A 68 14.46 15.12 -9.85
C LEU A 68 14.86 15.10 -8.38
N PHE A 69 14.87 13.90 -7.80
CA PHE A 69 15.25 13.69 -6.40
C PHE A 69 16.28 12.56 -6.29
N PRO A 70 17.57 12.84 -6.52
CA PRO A 70 18.63 11.85 -6.48
C PRO A 70 18.88 11.35 -5.06
N ASP A 71 19.01 10.03 -4.92
CA ASP A 71 19.42 9.35 -3.70
C ASP A 71 20.30 8.14 -4.06
N VAL A 72 21.60 8.33 -4.07
CA VAL A 72 22.55 7.30 -4.47
C VAL A 72 22.65 6.12 -3.48
N SER A 73 22.12 6.27 -2.27
CA SER A 73 22.06 5.20 -1.29
C SER A 73 21.03 4.12 -1.61
N LYS A 74 20.05 4.43 -2.46
CA LYS A 74 19.02 3.49 -2.89
C LYS A 74 19.51 2.60 -4.03
N GLN A 75 18.83 1.48 -4.22
CA GLN A 75 19.05 0.58 -5.34
C GLN A 75 17.84 0.55 -6.29
N THR A 76 16.91 1.45 -6.06
CA THR A 76 15.69 1.59 -6.84
C THR A 76 15.59 2.98 -7.44
N VAL A 77 14.82 3.07 -8.51
CA VAL A 77 14.29 4.32 -9.08
C VAL A 77 12.77 4.22 -9.07
N THR A 78 12.13 5.31 -8.68
CA THR A 78 10.69 5.53 -8.86
C THR A 78 10.49 6.60 -9.92
N VAL A 79 9.79 6.26 -10.97
CA VAL A 79 9.24 7.21 -11.94
C VAL A 79 7.78 7.37 -11.59
N ASN A 80 7.31 8.61 -11.47
CA ASN A 80 5.92 8.94 -11.18
C ASN A 80 5.50 10.13 -12.03
N ILE A 81 4.48 9.94 -12.84
CA ILE A 81 3.86 11.04 -13.59
C ILE A 81 2.53 11.40 -12.97
N THR A 82 2.36 12.66 -12.65
CA THR A 82 1.13 13.23 -12.09
C THR A 82 0.47 14.14 -13.10
N TYR A 83 -0.75 13.79 -13.47
CA TYR A 83 -1.65 14.66 -14.25
C TYR A 83 -2.51 15.47 -13.29
N LYS A 84 -2.58 16.80 -13.51
CA LYS A 84 -3.38 17.73 -12.69
C LYS A 84 -4.85 17.65 -13.09
N VAL A 85 -5.40 16.45 -13.02
CA VAL A 85 -6.78 16.09 -13.32
C VAL A 85 -7.22 14.92 -12.46
N GLY A 86 -8.40 15.00 -11.90
CA GLY A 86 -9.05 13.97 -11.12
C GLY A 86 -10.56 14.11 -11.18
N SER A 87 -11.27 13.47 -10.26
CA SER A 87 -12.75 13.44 -10.27
C SER A 87 -13.40 14.83 -10.18
N ARG A 88 -12.72 15.84 -9.65
CA ARG A 88 -13.20 17.22 -9.66
C ARG A 88 -13.49 17.76 -11.08
N HIS A 89 -12.78 17.27 -12.09
CA HIS A 89 -12.87 17.76 -13.47
C HIS A 89 -13.95 17.05 -14.30
N GLU A 90 -14.65 16.11 -13.70
CA GLU A 90 -15.70 15.32 -14.36
C GLU A 90 -16.99 16.14 -14.49
N GLY A 91 -17.67 15.96 -15.62
CA GLY A 91 -18.94 16.59 -15.88
C GLY A 91 -20.14 15.76 -15.42
N TYR A 92 -21.34 16.24 -15.70
CA TYR A 92 -22.57 15.49 -15.48
C TYR A 92 -22.62 14.25 -16.37
N GLY A 93 -22.91 13.09 -15.77
CA GLY A 93 -22.89 11.80 -16.44
C GLY A 93 -21.48 11.27 -16.78
N GLU A 94 -20.46 11.82 -16.12
CA GLU A 94 -19.06 11.46 -16.36
C GLU A 94 -18.33 11.09 -15.07
N THR A 95 -19.07 10.84 -13.96
CA THR A 95 -18.43 10.50 -12.69
C THR A 95 -17.74 9.15 -12.77
N GLY A 96 -16.52 9.09 -12.24
CA GLY A 96 -15.65 7.92 -12.33
C GLY A 96 -14.81 7.85 -13.61
N MET A 97 -14.93 8.82 -14.51
CA MET A 97 -14.20 8.83 -15.78
C MET A 97 -12.69 8.96 -15.57
N ALA A 98 -12.26 9.78 -14.61
CA ALA A 98 -10.84 9.93 -14.29
C ALA A 98 -10.26 8.60 -13.76
N HIS A 99 -10.99 7.91 -12.90
CA HIS A 99 -10.60 6.61 -12.35
C HIS A 99 -10.64 5.50 -13.42
N LEU A 100 -11.71 5.44 -14.20
CA LEU A 100 -11.80 4.48 -15.30
C LEU A 100 -10.68 4.67 -16.32
N LEU A 101 -10.31 5.92 -16.61
CA LEU A 101 -9.16 6.23 -17.49
C LEU A 101 -7.84 5.75 -16.86
N GLU A 102 -7.70 5.80 -15.55
CA GLU A 102 -6.55 5.24 -14.84
C GLU A 102 -6.34 3.76 -15.22
N HIS A 103 -7.40 2.95 -15.18
CA HIS A 103 -7.35 1.55 -15.60
C HIS A 103 -7.01 1.39 -17.09
N MET A 104 -7.61 2.23 -17.95
CA MET A 104 -7.49 2.11 -19.39
C MET A 104 -6.09 2.35 -19.92
N VAL A 105 -5.30 3.24 -19.29
CA VAL A 105 -3.95 3.54 -19.76
C VAL A 105 -2.91 2.46 -19.46
N PHE A 106 -3.28 1.42 -18.68
CA PHE A 106 -2.49 0.20 -18.53
C PHE A 106 -2.66 -0.80 -19.69
N LYS A 107 -3.62 -0.56 -20.60
CA LYS A 107 -3.94 -1.53 -21.68
C LYS A 107 -2.98 -1.55 -22.86
N GLY A 108 -2.17 -0.52 -23.01
CA GLY A 108 -1.11 -0.46 -23.99
C GLY A 108 -1.11 0.79 -24.87
N THR A 109 -0.02 0.93 -25.60
CA THR A 109 0.27 1.97 -26.58
C THR A 109 0.87 1.36 -27.84
N PRO A 110 1.07 2.09 -28.93
CA PRO A 110 1.74 1.55 -30.12
C PRO A 110 3.18 1.08 -29.88
N ARG A 111 3.92 1.70 -28.98
CA ARG A 111 5.29 1.28 -28.64
C ARG A 111 5.34 0.24 -27.52
N HIS A 112 4.38 0.28 -26.63
CA HIS A 112 4.24 -0.61 -25.48
C HIS A 112 2.87 -1.31 -25.54
N PRO A 113 2.70 -2.30 -26.43
CA PRO A 113 1.38 -2.90 -26.67
C PRO A 113 0.88 -3.78 -25.52
N ASP A 114 1.76 -4.19 -24.62
CA ASP A 114 1.45 -5.04 -23.46
C ASP A 114 2.19 -4.49 -22.24
N ILE A 115 1.69 -3.38 -21.68
CA ILE A 115 2.29 -2.71 -20.53
C ILE A 115 2.42 -3.64 -19.31
N PRO A 116 1.41 -4.45 -18.93
CA PRO A 116 1.54 -5.35 -17.78
C PRO A 116 2.71 -6.34 -17.92
N ASN A 117 2.94 -6.86 -19.10
CA ASN A 117 4.05 -7.76 -19.36
C ASN A 117 5.41 -7.04 -19.26
N GLU A 118 5.51 -5.85 -19.83
CA GLU A 118 6.74 -5.04 -19.74
C GLU A 118 7.08 -4.68 -18.29
N LEU A 119 6.08 -4.27 -17.50
CA LEU A 119 6.24 -4.02 -16.06
C LEU A 119 6.80 -5.25 -15.33
N THR A 120 6.27 -6.42 -15.68
CA THR A 120 6.73 -7.70 -15.11
C THR A 120 8.18 -8.01 -15.52
N LYS A 121 8.55 -7.84 -16.78
CA LYS A 121 9.90 -8.08 -17.32
C LYS A 121 10.95 -7.20 -16.65
N HIS A 122 10.60 -5.95 -16.36
CA HIS A 122 11.48 -5.00 -15.67
C HIS A 122 11.46 -5.14 -14.15
N GLY A 123 10.68 -6.10 -13.61
CA GLY A 123 10.52 -6.30 -12.15
C GLY A 123 9.98 -5.05 -11.46
N ALA A 124 9.21 -4.27 -12.17
CA ALA A 124 8.63 -3.04 -11.66
C ALA A 124 7.47 -3.31 -10.71
N ARG A 125 7.30 -2.44 -9.73
CA ARG A 125 6.13 -2.37 -8.85
C ARG A 125 5.30 -1.16 -9.26
N PRO A 126 4.34 -1.34 -10.16
CA PRO A 126 3.53 -0.25 -10.66
C PRO A 126 2.29 -0.02 -9.79
N ASN A 127 1.73 1.17 -9.89
CA ASN A 127 0.33 1.44 -9.58
C ASN A 127 -0.14 2.73 -10.27
N GLY A 128 -1.46 2.91 -10.34
CA GLY A 128 -2.11 4.18 -10.61
C GLY A 128 -2.93 4.59 -9.40
N THR A 129 -3.17 5.87 -9.21
CA THR A 129 -4.13 6.36 -8.21
C THR A 129 -4.82 7.61 -8.72
N THR A 130 -6.12 7.68 -8.51
CA THR A 130 -6.94 8.84 -8.82
C THR A 130 -7.53 9.42 -7.54
N TRP A 131 -7.50 10.75 -7.43
CA TRP A 131 -8.13 11.50 -6.36
C TRP A 131 -8.91 12.69 -6.95
N TYR A 132 -9.36 13.61 -6.13
CA TYR A 132 -10.15 14.75 -6.61
C TYR A 132 -9.39 15.64 -7.59
N ASP A 133 -8.11 15.97 -7.32
CA ASP A 133 -7.36 16.99 -8.05
C ASP A 133 -6.25 16.44 -8.96
N ARG A 134 -5.95 15.16 -8.84
CA ARG A 134 -4.85 14.52 -9.57
C ARG A 134 -5.13 13.07 -9.92
N THR A 135 -4.48 12.60 -10.98
CA THR A 135 -4.28 11.18 -11.30
C THR A 135 -2.80 10.96 -11.52
N ASN A 136 -2.22 9.94 -10.93
CA ASN A 136 -0.81 9.66 -11.12
C ASN A 136 -0.55 8.19 -11.37
N TYR A 137 0.54 7.92 -12.09
CA TYR A 137 1.04 6.59 -12.41
C TYR A 137 2.48 6.52 -11.98
N PHE A 138 2.86 5.41 -11.39
CA PHE A 138 4.22 5.22 -10.96
C PHE A 138 4.66 3.78 -11.09
N GLU A 139 5.95 3.59 -11.31
CA GLU A 139 6.64 2.33 -11.23
C GLU A 139 7.94 2.50 -10.46
N THR A 140 8.18 1.56 -9.55
CA THR A 140 9.45 1.44 -8.81
C THR A 140 10.16 0.18 -9.26
N PHE A 141 11.40 0.31 -9.70
CA PHE A 141 12.21 -0.76 -10.27
C PHE A 141 13.67 -0.69 -9.85
N ALA A 142 14.42 -1.77 -10.08
CA ALA A 142 15.86 -1.81 -9.81
C ALA A 142 16.61 -0.77 -10.66
N ALA A 143 17.49 0.01 -10.04
CA ALA A 143 18.18 1.11 -10.68
C ALA A 143 19.14 0.60 -11.77
N SER A 144 18.82 0.91 -13.01
CA SER A 144 19.69 0.75 -14.19
C SER A 144 19.32 1.79 -15.24
N GLU A 145 20.24 2.14 -16.11
CA GLU A 145 19.93 3.05 -17.22
C GLU A 145 18.91 2.42 -18.18
N GLU A 146 18.96 1.12 -18.38
CA GLU A 146 18.00 0.39 -19.22
C GLU A 146 16.58 0.53 -18.68
N ASN A 147 16.36 0.23 -17.40
CA ASN A 147 15.05 0.35 -16.77
C ASN A 147 14.54 1.80 -16.74
N LEU A 148 15.44 2.77 -16.48
CA LEU A 148 15.05 4.17 -16.48
C LEU A 148 14.66 4.65 -17.89
N ARG A 149 15.40 4.25 -18.93
CA ARG A 149 15.04 4.54 -20.32
C ARG A 149 13.69 3.94 -20.70
N TRP A 150 13.49 2.68 -20.34
CA TRP A 150 12.22 2.00 -20.56
C TRP A 150 11.04 2.74 -19.87
N ALA A 151 11.16 3.06 -18.60
CA ALA A 151 10.10 3.75 -17.86
C ALA A 151 9.79 5.14 -18.43
N LEU A 152 10.82 5.91 -18.80
CA LEU A 152 10.64 7.22 -19.42
C LEU A 152 10.01 7.12 -20.83
N ASP A 153 10.35 6.09 -21.61
CA ASP A 153 9.73 5.81 -22.91
C ASP A 153 8.25 5.41 -22.76
N LEU A 154 7.98 4.52 -21.79
CA LEU A 154 6.63 4.10 -21.44
C LEU A 154 5.76 5.30 -21.06
N GLU A 155 6.22 6.14 -20.13
CA GLU A 155 5.43 7.28 -19.66
C GLU A 155 5.25 8.35 -20.73
N ALA A 156 6.26 8.58 -21.56
CA ALA A 156 6.14 9.52 -22.69
C ALA A 156 5.13 9.03 -23.74
N ASP A 157 5.09 7.72 -24.03
CA ASP A 157 4.14 7.16 -24.98
C ASP A 157 2.74 7.06 -24.40
N ARG A 158 2.62 6.60 -23.14
CA ARG A 158 1.35 6.50 -22.41
C ARG A 158 0.65 7.86 -22.25
N MET A 159 1.40 8.95 -22.14
CA MET A 159 0.86 10.30 -22.03
C MET A 159 -0.02 10.69 -23.22
N VAL A 160 0.31 10.29 -24.44
CA VAL A 160 -0.36 10.82 -25.66
C VAL A 160 -0.87 9.74 -26.61
N ASN A 161 -0.45 8.50 -26.48
CA ASN A 161 -0.69 7.42 -27.45
C ASN A 161 -1.39 6.19 -26.87
N SER A 162 -1.89 6.22 -25.61
CA SER A 162 -2.67 5.09 -25.07
C SER A 162 -3.85 4.76 -25.97
N TYR A 163 -4.11 3.47 -26.16
CA TYR A 163 -5.12 3.01 -27.10
C TYR A 163 -6.53 3.49 -26.77
N ILE A 164 -6.91 3.49 -25.48
CA ILE A 164 -8.26 3.83 -25.00
C ILE A 164 -9.31 3.23 -25.93
N ALA A 165 -9.29 1.89 -26.05
CA ALA A 165 -10.09 1.18 -27.04
C ALA A 165 -11.41 0.70 -26.45
N LYS A 166 -12.47 0.66 -27.28
CA LYS A 166 -13.81 0.21 -26.84
C LYS A 166 -13.81 -1.20 -26.24
N LYS A 167 -13.04 -2.15 -26.82
CA LYS A 167 -12.92 -3.52 -26.32
C LYS A 167 -12.36 -3.59 -24.89
N ASP A 168 -11.41 -2.69 -24.59
CA ASP A 168 -10.78 -2.64 -23.27
C ASP A 168 -11.69 -1.95 -22.26
N LEU A 169 -12.42 -0.92 -22.69
CA LEU A 169 -13.46 -0.28 -21.89
C LEU A 169 -14.54 -1.29 -21.45
N ASP A 170 -15.06 -2.10 -22.39
CA ASP A 170 -16.08 -3.10 -22.10
C ASP A 170 -15.63 -4.13 -21.05
N SER A 171 -14.34 -4.44 -21.02
CA SER A 171 -13.73 -5.30 -19.99
C SER A 171 -13.56 -4.55 -18.66
N GLU A 172 -12.96 -3.35 -18.69
CA GLU A 172 -12.64 -2.60 -17.46
C GLU A 172 -13.87 -2.04 -16.75
N MET A 173 -14.93 -1.72 -17.45
CA MET A 173 -16.20 -1.35 -16.82
C MET A 173 -16.67 -2.39 -15.80
N THR A 174 -16.51 -3.69 -16.12
CA THR A 174 -16.85 -4.76 -15.18
C THR A 174 -15.90 -4.80 -13.98
N VAL A 175 -14.61 -4.53 -14.19
CA VAL A 175 -13.60 -4.49 -13.13
C VAL A 175 -13.90 -3.32 -12.17
N VAL A 176 -14.07 -2.11 -12.70
CA VAL A 176 -14.39 -0.91 -11.91
C VAL A 176 -15.74 -1.04 -11.21
N ARG A 177 -16.72 -1.69 -11.86
CA ARG A 177 -18.00 -1.99 -11.20
C ARG A 177 -17.80 -2.92 -9.99
N ASN A 178 -17.00 -3.98 -10.11
CA ASN A 178 -16.70 -4.87 -9.00
C ASN A 178 -15.97 -4.14 -7.86
N GLU A 179 -15.11 -3.19 -8.18
CA GLU A 179 -14.45 -2.34 -7.20
C GLU A 179 -15.44 -1.41 -6.50
N PHE A 180 -16.33 -0.77 -7.26
CA PHE A 180 -17.45 0.02 -6.71
C PHE A 180 -18.30 -0.83 -5.75
N GLU A 181 -18.70 -2.03 -6.18
CA GLU A 181 -19.50 -2.97 -5.37
C GLU A 181 -18.75 -3.42 -4.10
N SER A 182 -17.43 -3.53 -4.15
CA SER A 182 -16.62 -3.79 -2.96
C SER A 182 -16.68 -2.64 -1.95
N GLY A 183 -16.59 -1.40 -2.42
CA GLY A 183 -16.76 -0.22 -1.58
C GLY A 183 -18.12 -0.11 -0.93
N GLU A 184 -19.18 -0.57 -1.62
CA GLU A 184 -20.56 -0.62 -1.09
C GLU A 184 -20.74 -1.60 0.09
N ASN A 185 -19.75 -2.42 0.41
CA ASN A 185 -19.76 -3.31 1.57
C ASN A 185 -19.15 -2.70 2.82
N ASP A 186 -18.45 -1.57 2.72
CA ASP A 186 -17.86 -0.88 3.86
C ASP A 186 -18.85 0.17 4.43
N PRO A 187 -19.43 -0.05 5.64
CA PRO A 187 -20.36 0.89 6.26
C PRO A 187 -19.77 2.29 6.47
N SER A 188 -18.49 2.37 6.83
CA SER A 188 -17.82 3.64 7.08
C SER A 188 -17.52 4.38 5.78
N GLY A 189 -17.09 3.66 4.75
CA GLY A 189 -16.86 4.21 3.42
C GLY A 189 -18.13 4.77 2.77
N ILE A 190 -19.21 4.00 2.82
CA ILE A 190 -20.51 4.46 2.32
C ILE A 190 -21.02 5.67 3.10
N LEU A 191 -20.90 5.64 4.43
CA LEU A 191 -21.29 6.77 5.26
C LEU A 191 -20.51 8.02 4.87
N MET A 192 -19.23 7.89 4.67
CA MET A 192 -18.36 8.99 4.24
C MET A 192 -18.79 9.54 2.87
N GLU A 193 -19.03 8.67 1.89
CA GLU A 193 -19.51 9.08 0.57
C GLU A 193 -20.83 9.86 0.66
N ARG A 194 -21.79 9.39 1.46
CA ARG A 194 -23.10 10.07 1.63
C ARG A 194 -22.98 11.36 2.42
N VAL A 195 -22.11 11.42 3.41
CA VAL A 195 -21.81 12.66 4.15
C VAL A 195 -21.22 13.69 3.20
N LEU A 196 -20.22 13.31 2.39
CA LEU A 196 -19.60 14.20 1.42
C LEU A 196 -20.61 14.67 0.36
N SER A 197 -21.39 13.77 -0.22
CA SER A 197 -22.41 14.14 -1.21
C SER A 197 -23.53 15.01 -0.63
N THR A 198 -23.75 14.95 0.67
CA THR A 198 -24.69 15.81 1.38
C THR A 198 -24.08 17.16 1.71
N ALA A 199 -22.78 17.17 2.07
CA ALA A 199 -22.03 18.36 2.41
C ALA A 199 -21.91 19.31 1.22
N TYR A 200 -21.50 18.80 0.07
CA TYR A 200 -21.30 19.59 -1.15
C TYR A 200 -22.56 19.62 -2.02
N LEU A 201 -23.07 20.82 -2.31
CA LEU A 201 -24.23 21.02 -3.18
C LEU A 201 -23.85 21.01 -4.67
N TRP A 202 -22.78 21.66 -5.03
CA TRP A 202 -22.38 21.89 -6.42
C TRP A 202 -20.98 21.40 -6.73
N HIS A 203 -20.08 21.47 -5.76
CA HIS A 203 -18.70 21.13 -5.99
C HIS A 203 -18.49 19.62 -6.11
N ASN A 204 -17.66 19.22 -7.07
CA ASN A 204 -17.41 17.81 -7.35
C ASN A 204 -16.67 17.06 -6.21
N TYR A 205 -16.18 17.74 -5.17
CA TYR A 205 -15.66 17.06 -3.98
C TYR A 205 -16.74 16.28 -3.21
N GLY A 206 -18.00 16.56 -3.46
CA GLY A 206 -19.11 15.78 -2.94
C GLY A 206 -19.39 14.48 -3.71
N LYS A 207 -18.65 14.22 -4.81
CA LYS A 207 -18.82 13.02 -5.62
C LYS A 207 -17.70 12.02 -5.35
N SER A 208 -18.06 10.73 -5.35
CA SER A 208 -17.09 9.67 -5.20
C SER A 208 -16.13 9.62 -6.39
N THR A 209 -14.83 9.42 -6.12
CA THR A 209 -13.80 9.32 -7.17
C THR A 209 -14.00 8.08 -8.05
N ILE A 210 -14.55 7.00 -7.49
CA ILE A 210 -14.90 5.82 -8.27
C ILE A 210 -16.09 6.11 -9.20
N GLY A 211 -16.88 7.12 -8.91
CA GLY A 211 -18.04 7.54 -9.70
C GLY A 211 -19.34 6.85 -9.33
N ALA A 212 -20.41 7.28 -9.98
CA ALA A 212 -21.70 6.64 -9.86
C ALA A 212 -21.76 5.40 -10.75
N ARG A 213 -22.36 4.32 -10.25
CA ARG A 213 -22.52 3.06 -11.01
C ARG A 213 -23.08 3.29 -12.41
N ALA A 214 -24.12 4.12 -12.52
CA ALA A 214 -24.76 4.41 -13.81
C ALA A 214 -23.83 5.11 -14.80
N ASP A 215 -22.95 6.00 -14.32
CA ASP A 215 -21.99 6.70 -15.18
C ASP A 215 -20.88 5.73 -15.63
N ILE A 216 -20.34 4.94 -14.70
CA ILE A 216 -19.31 3.94 -14.99
C ILE A 216 -19.81 2.94 -16.05
N GLU A 217 -21.02 2.44 -15.90
CA GLU A 217 -21.61 1.43 -16.80
C GLU A 217 -22.02 1.97 -18.19
N ASN A 218 -22.15 3.30 -18.33
CA ASN A 218 -22.69 3.91 -19.56
C ASN A 218 -21.78 4.92 -20.23
N VAL A 219 -20.55 5.13 -19.72
CA VAL A 219 -19.64 6.13 -20.31
C VAL A 219 -19.32 5.79 -21.77
N PRO A 220 -19.62 6.69 -22.74
CA PRO A 220 -19.23 6.45 -24.14
C PRO A 220 -17.71 6.53 -24.30
N ILE A 221 -17.14 5.63 -25.11
CA ILE A 221 -15.69 5.59 -25.35
C ILE A 221 -15.17 6.91 -25.91
N GLU A 222 -15.93 7.60 -26.71
CA GLU A 222 -15.57 8.89 -27.31
C GLU A 222 -15.39 9.98 -26.25
N ARG A 223 -16.18 9.95 -25.16
CA ARG A 223 -16.03 10.87 -24.03
C ARG A 223 -14.76 10.58 -23.26
N LEU A 224 -14.49 9.31 -22.99
CA LEU A 224 -13.25 8.87 -22.32
C LEU A 224 -12.01 9.25 -23.14
N GLN A 225 -12.05 9.02 -24.46
CA GLN A 225 -10.99 9.45 -25.38
C GLN A 225 -10.83 10.97 -25.42
N ALA A 226 -11.93 11.71 -25.35
CA ALA A 226 -11.89 13.19 -25.32
C ALA A 226 -11.29 13.69 -23.99
N PHE A 227 -11.65 13.07 -22.88
CA PHE A 227 -11.09 13.36 -21.55
C PHE A 227 -9.58 13.10 -21.52
N TYR A 228 -9.14 11.95 -22.02
CA TYR A 228 -7.73 11.61 -22.16
C TYR A 228 -6.99 12.66 -23.00
N LYS A 229 -7.44 12.94 -24.21
CA LYS A 229 -6.83 13.94 -25.12
C LYS A 229 -6.80 15.35 -24.55
N LYS A 230 -7.79 15.71 -23.72
CA LYS A 230 -7.87 17.01 -23.07
C LYS A 230 -6.84 17.17 -21.97
N TYR A 231 -6.71 16.18 -21.08
CA TYR A 231 -6.00 16.34 -19.83
C TYR A 231 -4.62 15.68 -19.80
N TYR A 232 -4.40 14.59 -20.53
CA TYR A 232 -3.15 13.86 -20.56
C TYR A 232 -2.20 14.48 -21.58
N GLN A 233 -1.61 15.59 -21.18
CA GLN A 233 -0.75 16.41 -22.02
C GLN A 233 0.43 16.96 -21.20
N PRO A 234 1.58 17.27 -21.84
CA PRO A 234 2.77 17.73 -21.13
C PRO A 234 2.56 18.94 -20.22
N ASP A 235 1.80 19.94 -20.64
CA ASP A 235 1.54 21.18 -19.89
C ASP A 235 0.62 20.97 -18.66
N ASN A 236 -0.01 19.82 -18.55
CA ASN A 236 -0.86 19.44 -17.42
C ASN A 236 -0.24 18.30 -16.59
N ALA A 237 1.04 18.00 -16.80
CA ALA A 237 1.72 16.90 -16.14
C ALA A 237 2.97 17.35 -15.38
N VAL A 238 3.29 16.60 -14.33
CA VAL A 238 4.55 16.73 -13.59
C VAL A 238 5.17 15.34 -13.52
N LEU A 239 6.38 15.21 -14.04
CA LEU A 239 7.17 13.98 -13.98
C LEU A 239 8.12 14.04 -12.80
N MET A 240 8.00 13.12 -11.85
CA MET A 240 8.94 12.94 -10.75
C MET A 240 9.83 11.71 -11.00
N VAL A 241 11.15 11.88 -10.89
CA VAL A 241 12.10 10.76 -10.90
C VAL A 241 12.90 10.81 -9.60
N ALA A 242 12.75 9.79 -8.77
CA ALA A 242 13.34 9.74 -7.44
C ALA A 242 14.11 8.42 -7.23
N GLY A 243 15.24 8.48 -6.56
CA GLY A 243 16.04 7.30 -6.23
C GLY A 243 17.47 7.36 -6.73
N LYS A 244 18.05 6.22 -7.07
CA LYS A 244 19.44 6.12 -7.55
C LYS A 244 19.56 6.62 -8.98
N ILE A 245 19.60 7.92 -9.13
CA ILE A 245 19.76 8.60 -10.43
C ILE A 245 20.93 9.58 -10.39
N ASP A 246 21.53 9.81 -11.56
CA ASP A 246 22.37 11.00 -11.82
C ASP A 246 21.47 12.09 -12.39
N GLU A 247 21.38 13.23 -11.71
CA GLU A 247 20.49 14.34 -12.06
C GLU A 247 20.77 14.85 -13.48
N LYS A 248 22.05 14.98 -13.84
CA LYS A 248 22.48 15.51 -15.15
C LYS A 248 22.16 14.54 -16.29
N GLN A 249 22.45 13.26 -16.08
CA GLN A 249 22.11 12.22 -17.07
C GLN A 249 20.60 12.07 -17.20
N THR A 250 19.88 12.07 -16.07
CA THR A 250 18.42 11.86 -16.06
C THR A 250 17.69 12.96 -16.82
N ILE A 251 18.07 14.23 -16.66
CA ILE A 251 17.39 15.32 -17.40
C ILE A 251 17.64 15.23 -18.92
N TRP A 252 18.77 14.70 -19.36
CA TRP A 252 19.02 14.39 -20.77
C TRP A 252 18.16 13.25 -21.29
N LEU A 253 17.96 12.19 -20.47
CA LEU A 253 17.03 11.11 -20.79
C LEU A 253 15.58 11.61 -20.89
N VAL A 254 15.15 12.42 -19.93
CA VAL A 254 13.83 13.05 -19.99
C VAL A 254 13.69 13.89 -21.27
N HIS A 255 14.69 14.66 -21.63
CA HIS A 255 14.70 15.42 -22.88
C HIS A 255 14.57 14.50 -24.10
N GLU A 256 15.28 13.38 -24.11
CA GLU A 256 15.25 12.43 -25.24
C GLU A 256 13.84 11.91 -25.55
N TYR A 257 13.06 11.60 -24.51
CA TYR A 257 11.72 11.01 -24.66
C TYR A 257 10.61 12.06 -24.72
N PHE A 258 10.62 13.04 -23.83
CA PHE A 258 9.50 13.98 -23.66
C PHE A 258 9.59 15.23 -24.53
N SER A 259 10.77 15.65 -25.00
CA SER A 259 10.87 16.83 -25.87
C SER A 259 10.25 16.61 -27.26
N LYS A 260 10.08 15.35 -27.65
CA LYS A 260 9.42 14.96 -28.92
C LYS A 260 7.90 15.17 -28.87
N LEU A 261 7.33 15.25 -27.67
CA LEU A 261 5.91 15.52 -27.51
C LEU A 261 5.61 16.99 -27.83
N PRO A 262 4.63 17.26 -28.70
CA PRO A 262 4.34 18.62 -29.09
C PRO A 262 3.73 19.43 -27.93
N LYS A 263 3.96 20.73 -27.93
CA LYS A 263 3.22 21.62 -27.04
C LYS A 263 1.73 21.59 -27.37
N PRO A 264 0.85 21.34 -26.40
CA PRO A 264 -0.59 21.30 -26.64
C PRO A 264 -1.14 22.61 -27.23
N LYS A 265 -2.09 22.47 -28.15
CA LYS A 265 -2.75 23.64 -28.79
C LYS A 265 -4.06 24.01 -28.07
N ARG A 266 -4.58 23.11 -27.23
CA ARG A 266 -5.80 23.35 -26.46
C ARG A 266 -5.52 24.23 -25.26
N GLU A 267 -6.53 24.95 -24.82
CA GLU A 267 -6.53 25.69 -23.56
C GLU A 267 -7.33 24.90 -22.52
N LEU A 268 -6.78 24.77 -21.31
CA LEU A 268 -7.50 24.21 -20.16
C LEU A 268 -8.25 25.33 -19.46
N ILE A 269 -9.56 25.35 -19.61
CA ILE A 269 -10.42 26.27 -18.89
C ILE A 269 -10.42 25.88 -17.42
N PRO A 270 -10.08 26.80 -16.49
CA PRO A 270 -10.17 26.54 -15.07
C PRO A 270 -11.59 26.14 -14.65
N THR A 271 -11.71 25.25 -13.68
CA THR A 271 -12.99 25.03 -13.01
C THR A 271 -13.37 26.25 -12.20
N TYR A 272 -14.64 26.64 -12.23
CA TYR A 272 -15.15 27.86 -11.60
C TYR A 272 -16.37 27.61 -10.68
N THR A 273 -16.79 26.36 -10.54
CA THR A 273 -17.87 25.99 -9.63
C THR A 273 -17.37 26.09 -8.20
N ALA A 274 -17.85 27.08 -7.47
CA ALA A 274 -17.56 27.23 -6.05
C ALA A 274 -18.69 26.64 -5.21
N GLU A 275 -18.33 25.99 -4.12
CA GLU A 275 -19.32 25.57 -3.13
C GLU A 275 -19.85 26.79 -2.39
N PRO A 276 -21.17 27.02 -2.33
CA PRO A 276 -21.73 28.10 -1.55
C PRO A 276 -21.48 27.87 -0.05
N THR A 277 -21.45 28.97 0.71
CA THR A 277 -21.47 28.88 2.18
C THR A 277 -22.64 28.01 2.64
N GLN A 278 -22.37 27.08 3.53
CA GLN A 278 -23.42 26.17 4.02
C GLN A 278 -24.45 26.94 4.86
N ASP A 279 -25.71 26.84 4.46
CA ASP A 279 -26.83 27.60 5.04
C ASP A 279 -27.45 26.96 6.30
N GLY A 280 -27.02 25.79 6.61
CA GLY A 280 -27.58 25.08 7.75
C GLY A 280 -26.89 23.71 7.89
N GLU A 281 -26.97 23.13 9.09
CA GLU A 281 -26.46 21.78 9.31
C GLU A 281 -27.13 20.82 8.35
N LYS A 282 -26.31 19.97 7.78
CA LYS A 282 -26.78 18.88 6.94
C LYS A 282 -26.67 17.58 7.69
N GLN A 283 -27.55 16.65 7.39
CA GLN A 283 -27.59 15.35 8.01
C GLN A 283 -27.84 14.30 6.96
N VAL A 284 -27.17 13.17 7.10
CA VAL A 284 -27.47 11.96 6.35
C VAL A 284 -27.67 10.79 7.29
N ILE A 285 -28.70 10.02 7.04
CA ILE A 285 -29.03 8.81 7.79
C ILE A 285 -29.02 7.67 6.80
N LEU A 286 -28.18 6.69 7.04
CA LEU A 286 -28.15 5.45 6.27
C LEU A 286 -28.78 4.34 7.08
N LYS A 287 -29.67 3.59 6.45
CA LYS A 287 -30.21 2.33 6.96
C LYS A 287 -29.80 1.24 6.00
N ARG A 288 -28.80 0.46 6.37
CA ARG A 288 -28.35 -0.73 5.63
C ARG A 288 -28.16 -1.89 6.59
N VAL A 289 -28.19 -3.10 6.07
CA VAL A 289 -27.86 -4.30 6.84
C VAL A 289 -26.39 -4.23 7.22
N GLY A 290 -26.07 -4.48 8.46
CA GLY A 290 -24.70 -4.44 9.01
C GLY A 290 -24.73 -4.70 10.51
N ASP A 291 -23.59 -5.05 11.07
CA ASP A 291 -23.45 -5.41 12.48
C ASP A 291 -22.76 -4.35 13.32
N VAL A 292 -22.32 -3.27 12.67
CA VAL A 292 -21.66 -2.12 13.31
C VAL A 292 -22.43 -0.84 12.99
N GLN A 293 -22.58 0.01 13.98
CA GLN A 293 -23.04 1.37 13.78
C GLN A 293 -21.83 2.27 13.49
N ALA A 294 -21.95 3.16 12.53
CA ALA A 294 -20.94 4.17 12.26
C ALA A 294 -21.54 5.56 12.37
N LEU A 295 -20.75 6.50 12.83
CA LEU A 295 -21.12 7.90 12.92
C LEU A 295 -20.03 8.79 12.37
N ALA A 296 -20.40 9.95 11.90
CA ALA A 296 -19.48 10.90 11.29
C ALA A 296 -19.87 12.36 11.55
N CYS A 297 -18.83 13.20 11.61
CA CYS A 297 -18.95 14.65 11.53
C CYS A 297 -17.95 15.16 10.49
N MET A 298 -18.41 16.03 9.59
CA MET A 298 -17.59 16.66 8.55
C MET A 298 -17.82 18.18 8.58
N TYR A 299 -16.74 18.93 8.34
CA TYR A 299 -16.77 20.39 8.19
C TYR A 299 -16.01 20.79 6.93
N HIS A 300 -16.49 21.82 6.23
CA HIS A 300 -15.69 22.46 5.19
C HIS A 300 -14.53 23.23 5.82
N ILE A 301 -13.36 23.16 5.16
CA ILE A 301 -12.15 23.82 5.59
C ILE A 301 -11.50 24.58 4.42
N PRO A 302 -10.59 25.53 4.69
CA PRO A 302 -9.82 26.19 3.64
C PRO A 302 -9.05 25.21 2.76
N PRO A 303 -8.67 25.64 1.54
CA PRO A 303 -7.81 24.81 0.68
C PRO A 303 -6.45 24.53 1.33
N GLY A 304 -5.80 23.44 0.92
CA GLY A 304 -4.52 22.99 1.50
C GLY A 304 -3.38 24.01 1.37
N SER A 305 -3.49 24.96 0.43
CA SER A 305 -2.54 26.08 0.28
C SER A 305 -2.78 27.24 1.24
N HIS A 306 -3.91 27.25 1.99
CA HIS A 306 -4.22 28.32 2.95
C HIS A 306 -3.39 28.17 4.24
N PRO A 307 -2.93 29.28 4.86
CA PRO A 307 -2.16 29.23 6.11
C PRO A 307 -2.86 28.48 7.26
N ASP A 308 -4.19 28.50 7.32
CA ASP A 308 -4.98 27.83 8.35
C ASP A 308 -4.98 26.31 8.21
N ALA A 309 -4.65 25.74 7.04
CA ALA A 309 -4.69 24.30 6.82
C ALA A 309 -3.85 23.52 7.86
N ALA A 310 -2.67 24.05 8.20
CA ALA A 310 -1.80 23.44 9.21
C ALA A 310 -2.44 23.47 10.62
N ALA A 311 -3.10 24.55 10.99
CA ALA A 311 -3.75 24.64 12.31
C ALA A 311 -4.99 23.75 12.40
N VAL A 312 -5.73 23.58 11.29
CA VAL A 312 -6.87 22.64 11.21
C VAL A 312 -6.40 21.21 11.37
N ASP A 313 -5.27 20.85 10.76
CA ASP A 313 -4.73 19.49 10.84
C ASP A 313 -4.18 19.17 12.25
N ILE A 314 -3.50 20.14 12.88
CA ILE A 314 -3.11 20.04 14.29
C ILE A 314 -4.34 19.90 15.20
N LEU A 315 -5.41 20.65 14.93
CA LEU A 315 -6.67 20.48 15.66
C LEU A 315 -7.22 19.07 15.48
N THR A 316 -7.19 18.52 14.26
CA THR A 316 -7.66 17.17 13.98
C THR A 316 -6.87 16.12 14.76
N ASP A 317 -5.55 16.23 14.82
CA ASP A 317 -4.72 15.36 15.64
C ASP A 317 -5.01 15.51 17.14
N ILE A 318 -5.19 16.73 17.66
CA ILE A 318 -5.57 16.97 19.06
C ILE A 318 -6.90 16.28 19.39
N MET A 319 -7.81 16.22 18.42
CA MET A 319 -9.09 15.54 18.62
C MET A 319 -8.96 14.02 18.61
N THR A 320 -8.10 13.45 17.74
CA THR A 320 -8.16 12.03 17.42
C THR A 320 -6.97 11.19 17.84
N MET A 321 -5.85 11.82 18.22
CA MET A 321 -4.62 11.08 18.55
C MET A 321 -4.81 10.15 19.75
N GLU A 322 -4.51 8.88 19.58
CA GLU A 322 -4.53 7.90 20.68
C GLU A 322 -3.24 7.94 21.51
N PRO A 323 -3.35 7.82 22.82
CA PRO A 323 -4.54 7.80 23.68
C PRO A 323 -4.96 9.20 24.18
N SER A 324 -4.31 10.27 23.72
CA SER A 324 -4.44 11.62 24.29
C SER A 324 -5.54 12.46 23.69
N GLY A 325 -6.06 12.05 22.54
CA GLY A 325 -7.05 12.81 21.78
C GLY A 325 -8.35 13.02 22.54
N ARG A 326 -8.97 14.17 22.35
CA ARG A 326 -10.19 14.53 23.07
C ARG A 326 -11.36 13.62 22.72
N LEU A 327 -11.47 13.19 21.43
CA LEU A 327 -12.46 12.21 21.00
C LEU A 327 -12.15 10.81 21.51
N TYR A 328 -10.87 10.45 21.58
CA TYR A 328 -10.48 9.19 22.21
C TYR A 328 -10.97 9.14 23.65
N LYS A 329 -10.69 10.18 24.45
CA LYS A 329 -11.11 10.27 25.85
C LYS A 329 -12.62 10.26 26.02
N SER A 330 -13.35 10.98 25.16
CA SER A 330 -14.81 11.11 25.31
C SER A 330 -15.60 9.92 24.76
N LEU A 331 -15.06 9.19 23.78
CA LEU A 331 -15.78 8.09 23.12
C LEU A 331 -15.24 6.72 23.50
N ILE A 332 -13.91 6.55 23.48
CA ILE A 332 -13.30 5.23 23.67
C ILE A 332 -13.14 4.92 25.17
N GLU A 333 -12.54 5.84 25.92
CA GLU A 333 -12.39 5.67 27.37
C GLU A 333 -13.72 5.51 28.09
N THR A 334 -14.76 6.17 27.59
CA THR A 334 -16.13 6.08 28.14
C THR A 334 -16.92 4.90 27.59
N LYS A 335 -16.34 4.08 26.70
CA LYS A 335 -16.98 2.91 26.07
C LYS A 335 -18.24 3.25 25.24
N LYS A 336 -18.33 4.48 24.74
CA LYS A 336 -19.41 4.93 23.87
C LYS A 336 -19.19 4.55 22.40
N ALA A 337 -17.91 4.42 22.01
CA ALA A 337 -17.49 3.91 20.72
C ALA A 337 -16.34 2.90 20.90
N THR A 338 -16.09 2.08 19.88
CA THR A 338 -15.01 1.08 19.86
C THR A 338 -13.78 1.58 19.15
N SER A 339 -13.97 2.46 18.17
CA SER A 339 -12.88 3.14 17.46
C SER A 339 -13.31 4.56 17.08
N GLN A 340 -12.33 5.41 16.87
CA GLN A 340 -12.54 6.75 16.34
C GLN A 340 -11.37 7.13 15.43
N PHE A 341 -11.61 8.02 14.49
CA PHE A 341 -10.58 8.55 13.60
C PHE A 341 -10.98 9.93 13.09
N GLY A 342 -10.00 10.65 12.56
CA GLY A 342 -10.26 11.90 11.84
C GLY A 342 -9.09 12.24 10.94
N TRP A 343 -9.38 12.92 9.84
CA TRP A 343 -8.41 13.35 8.87
C TRP A 343 -8.89 14.56 8.07
N CYS A 344 -7.93 15.32 7.53
CA CYS A 344 -8.19 16.49 6.70
C CYS A 344 -7.94 16.16 5.22
N ALA A 345 -8.92 16.48 4.37
CA ALA A 345 -8.73 16.53 2.93
C ALA A 345 -8.25 17.94 2.56
N THR A 346 -6.96 18.15 2.62
CA THR A 346 -6.30 19.37 2.18
C THR A 346 -6.18 19.34 0.66
N LEU A 347 -7.18 19.93 -0.03
CA LEU A 347 -7.34 19.87 -1.49
C LEU A 347 -6.94 21.20 -2.15
N LYS A 348 -7.01 21.27 -3.47
CA LYS A 348 -6.69 22.47 -4.24
C LYS A 348 -7.66 23.60 -3.97
N GLU A 349 -8.93 23.29 -3.85
CA GLU A 349 -10.01 24.18 -3.49
C GLU A 349 -10.48 23.90 -2.06
N PRO A 350 -11.41 24.67 -1.46
CA PRO A 350 -11.85 24.42 -0.09
C PRO A 350 -12.26 22.96 0.12
N GLY A 351 -11.52 22.29 1.00
CA GLY A 351 -11.68 20.85 1.28
C GLY A 351 -12.58 20.60 2.49
N PHE A 352 -12.28 19.51 3.19
CA PHE A 352 -13.08 19.11 4.36
C PHE A 352 -12.21 18.43 5.41
N VAL A 353 -12.68 18.46 6.66
CA VAL A 353 -12.22 17.58 7.73
C VAL A 353 -13.33 16.59 8.07
N TYR A 354 -12.97 15.34 8.26
CA TYR A 354 -13.88 14.24 8.55
C TYR A 354 -13.48 13.54 9.84
N PHE A 355 -14.44 13.40 10.77
CA PHE A 355 -14.32 12.61 11.98
C PHE A 355 -15.31 11.44 11.90
N GLY A 356 -14.85 10.25 12.24
CA GLY A 356 -15.70 9.06 12.27
C GLY A 356 -15.49 8.26 13.54
N ALA A 357 -16.48 7.45 13.88
CA ALA A 357 -16.36 6.47 14.96
C ALA A 357 -17.26 5.27 14.67
N GLN A 358 -16.88 4.11 15.22
CA GLN A 358 -17.68 2.90 15.21
C GLN A 358 -18.26 2.65 16.60
N VAL A 359 -19.48 2.17 16.62
CA VAL A 359 -20.24 1.92 17.85
C VAL A 359 -20.83 0.51 17.80
N LEU A 360 -20.71 -0.22 18.90
CA LEU A 360 -21.33 -1.55 19.01
C LEU A 360 -22.83 -1.47 18.76
N LYS A 361 -23.38 -2.51 18.15
CA LYS A 361 -24.80 -2.60 17.76
C LYS A 361 -25.78 -2.32 18.92
N ASP A 362 -25.41 -2.71 20.10
CA ASP A 362 -26.25 -2.56 21.31
C ASP A 362 -26.06 -1.21 22.03
N ASN A 363 -25.12 -0.38 21.60
CA ASN A 363 -24.90 0.94 22.18
C ASN A 363 -25.68 2.01 21.43
N ASP A 364 -25.93 3.14 22.08
CA ASP A 364 -26.64 4.27 21.48
C ASP A 364 -25.72 5.12 20.61
N ALA A 365 -25.79 4.93 19.28
CA ALA A 365 -25.00 5.73 18.35
C ALA A 365 -25.40 7.21 18.32
N LYS A 366 -26.63 7.56 18.70
CA LYS A 366 -27.04 8.97 18.86
C LYS A 366 -26.30 9.61 20.01
N ASP A 367 -26.24 8.91 21.14
CA ASP A 367 -25.51 9.38 22.30
C ASP A 367 -24.02 9.56 21.97
N ALA A 368 -23.41 8.57 21.28
CA ALA A 368 -22.04 8.67 20.82
C ALA A 368 -21.82 9.84 19.83
N LEU A 369 -22.74 10.06 18.88
CA LEU A 369 -22.68 11.21 17.98
C LEU A 369 -22.83 12.53 18.75
N ASN A 370 -23.72 12.60 19.70
CA ASN A 370 -23.87 13.79 20.56
C ASN A 370 -22.59 14.08 21.36
N ILE A 371 -21.95 13.04 21.87
CA ILE A 371 -20.65 13.17 22.57
C ILE A 371 -19.56 13.65 21.57
N MET A 372 -19.49 13.08 20.39
CA MET A 372 -18.54 13.53 19.34
C MET A 372 -18.76 15.01 19.03
N MET A 373 -19.97 15.40 18.73
CA MET A 373 -20.32 16.78 18.41
C MET A 373 -19.98 17.74 19.57
N SER A 374 -20.35 17.38 20.79
CA SER A 374 -20.07 18.20 21.97
C SER A 374 -18.58 18.38 22.17
N THR A 375 -17.79 17.31 21.99
CA THR A 375 -16.34 17.35 22.14
C THR A 375 -15.70 18.26 21.08
N LEU A 376 -16.21 18.27 19.84
CA LEU A 376 -15.75 19.15 18.77
C LEU A 376 -16.15 20.61 19.04
N ASP A 377 -17.36 20.88 19.48
CA ASP A 377 -17.86 22.23 19.80
C ASP A 377 -17.16 22.83 21.04
N GLU A 378 -16.73 21.98 21.97
CA GLU A 378 -16.09 22.44 23.22
C GLU A 378 -14.71 23.04 23.01
N VAL A 379 -14.01 22.68 21.92
CA VAL A 379 -12.67 23.22 21.61
C VAL A 379 -12.67 24.75 21.53
N ALA A 380 -13.78 25.35 21.08
CA ALA A 380 -13.93 26.79 21.03
C ALA A 380 -13.96 27.45 22.42
N LYS A 381 -14.48 26.76 23.43
CA LYS A 381 -14.60 27.23 24.83
C LYS A 381 -13.40 26.84 25.68
N ASN A 382 -12.90 25.63 25.47
CA ASN A 382 -11.75 25.07 26.13
C ASN A 382 -10.59 24.94 25.13
N PRO A 383 -9.81 26.01 24.94
CA PRO A 383 -8.74 26.03 23.95
C PRO A 383 -7.73 24.90 24.23
N PRO A 384 -7.07 24.39 23.19
CA PRO A 384 -6.04 23.39 23.37
C PRO A 384 -4.90 23.89 24.24
N THR A 385 -4.39 23.02 25.11
CA THR A 385 -3.21 23.33 25.89
C THR A 385 -1.95 23.36 25.02
N LYS A 386 -0.91 23.99 25.52
CA LYS A 386 0.38 24.02 24.85
C LYS A 386 0.93 22.60 24.63
N GLU A 387 0.73 21.72 25.60
CA GLU A 387 1.16 20.32 25.55
C GLU A 387 0.42 19.53 24.46
N GLU A 388 -0.88 19.73 24.30
CA GLU A 388 -1.68 19.11 23.23
C GLU A 388 -1.16 19.55 21.86
N VAL A 389 -0.94 20.86 21.68
CA VAL A 389 -0.44 21.43 20.43
C VAL A 389 0.97 20.92 20.13
N GLU A 390 1.90 20.96 21.09
CA GLU A 390 3.27 20.49 20.87
C GLU A 390 3.32 18.97 20.58
N ARG A 391 2.46 18.18 21.19
CA ARG A 391 2.36 16.75 20.92
C ARG A 391 1.92 16.49 19.47
N ALA A 392 0.88 17.14 19.00
CA ALA A 392 0.40 17.02 17.63
C ALA A 392 1.46 17.51 16.62
N LYS A 393 2.11 18.65 16.89
CA LYS A 393 3.22 19.15 16.08
C LYS A 393 4.36 18.14 15.98
N ASN A 394 4.79 17.59 17.11
CA ASN A 394 5.88 16.61 17.13
C ASN A 394 5.55 15.37 16.32
N LYS A 395 4.29 14.88 16.38
CA LYS A 395 3.82 13.78 15.54
C LYS A 395 3.92 14.14 14.06
N GLN A 396 3.36 15.27 13.65
CA GLN A 396 3.33 15.70 12.25
C GLN A 396 4.74 15.94 11.71
N ILE A 397 5.61 16.58 12.49
CA ILE A 397 7.01 16.83 12.07
C ILE A 397 7.78 15.52 11.97
N LYS A 398 7.64 14.61 12.95
CA LYS A 398 8.23 13.27 12.85
C LYS A 398 7.76 12.55 11.57
N ASP A 399 6.46 12.53 11.32
CA ASP A 399 5.91 11.83 10.16
C ASP A 399 6.42 12.47 8.85
N PHE A 400 6.54 13.79 8.78
CA PHE A 400 7.15 14.48 7.64
C PHE A 400 8.64 14.14 7.48
N GLU A 401 9.42 14.11 8.57
CA GLU A 401 10.83 13.75 8.49
C GLU A 401 11.05 12.29 8.04
N LEU A 402 10.19 11.37 8.48
CA LEU A 402 10.21 9.99 8.02
C LEU A 402 9.80 9.89 6.53
N PHE A 403 8.81 10.69 6.12
CA PHE A 403 8.44 10.84 4.72
C PHE A 403 9.64 11.26 3.87
N MET A 404 10.36 12.33 4.26
CA MET A 404 11.52 12.84 3.54
C MET A 404 12.73 11.89 3.48
N ARG A 405 12.77 10.88 4.32
CA ARG A 405 13.82 9.83 4.31
C ARG A 405 13.49 8.65 3.42
N ASN A 406 12.25 8.51 3.00
CA ASN A 406 11.81 7.44 2.13
C ASN A 406 11.64 7.96 0.69
N THR A 407 12.70 7.88 -0.10
CA THR A 407 12.77 8.42 -1.47
C THR A 407 11.71 7.82 -2.39
N GLU A 408 11.38 6.53 -2.27
CA GLU A 408 10.30 5.90 -3.02
C GLU A 408 8.94 6.47 -2.61
N PHE A 409 8.72 6.65 -1.31
CA PHE A 409 7.46 7.17 -0.79
C PHE A 409 7.24 8.64 -1.21
N ILE A 410 8.28 9.47 -1.17
CA ILE A 410 8.24 10.83 -1.72
C ILE A 410 7.93 10.80 -3.21
N GLY A 411 8.65 9.96 -3.96
CA GLY A 411 8.48 9.83 -5.41
C GLY A 411 7.02 9.62 -5.81
N ARG A 412 6.26 8.91 -4.99
CA ARG A 412 4.83 8.65 -5.23
C ARG A 412 3.90 9.71 -4.65
N ASN A 413 4.14 10.15 -3.43
CA ASN A 413 3.16 10.91 -2.66
C ASN A 413 3.28 12.44 -2.81
N ILE A 414 4.34 12.93 -3.43
CA ILE A 414 4.44 14.35 -3.79
C ILE A 414 3.30 14.81 -4.71
N SER A 415 2.65 13.84 -5.37
CA SER A 415 1.49 14.04 -6.24
C SER A 415 0.33 14.79 -5.57
N GLU A 416 0.15 14.62 -4.24
CA GLU A 416 -0.90 15.31 -3.50
C GLU A 416 -0.67 16.81 -3.51
N TYR A 417 0.55 17.26 -3.25
CA TYR A 417 0.92 18.66 -3.25
C TYR A 417 0.95 19.26 -4.67
N ILE A 418 1.34 18.44 -5.67
CA ILE A 418 1.21 18.83 -7.09
C ILE A 418 -0.26 19.05 -7.43
N GLY A 419 -1.16 18.20 -6.99
CA GLY A 419 -2.61 18.33 -7.15
C GLY A 419 -3.14 19.62 -6.51
N MET A 420 -2.65 19.97 -5.31
CA MET A 420 -2.99 21.24 -4.64
C MET A 420 -2.49 22.48 -5.38
N GLY A 421 -1.50 22.36 -6.26
CA GLY A 421 -1.03 23.45 -7.11
C GLY A 421 0.47 23.60 -7.28
N ASP A 422 1.26 23.21 -6.27
CA ASP A 422 2.72 23.26 -6.32
C ASP A 422 3.34 22.27 -5.33
N TRP A 423 4.33 21.51 -5.79
CA TRP A 423 5.03 20.50 -4.98
C TRP A 423 5.70 21.08 -3.71
N ARG A 424 6.09 22.37 -3.75
CA ARG A 424 6.73 23.06 -2.61
C ARG A 424 5.78 23.30 -1.44
N LEU A 425 4.48 23.14 -1.66
CA LEU A 425 3.50 23.20 -0.57
C LEU A 425 3.77 22.15 0.52
N ALA A 426 4.40 21.03 0.18
CA ALA A 426 4.83 20.04 1.19
C ALA A 426 5.72 20.67 2.27
N PHE A 427 6.66 21.50 1.87
CA PHE A 427 7.62 22.13 2.77
C PHE A 427 7.01 23.34 3.48
N ILE A 428 6.21 24.14 2.78
CA ILE A 428 5.47 25.27 3.37
C ILE A 428 4.50 24.74 4.45
N TYR A 429 3.80 23.67 4.16
CA TYR A 429 2.91 23.01 5.12
C TYR A 429 3.66 22.60 6.40
N ARG A 430 4.77 21.89 6.29
CA ARG A 430 5.63 21.55 7.43
C ARG A 430 6.06 22.78 8.22
N ASP A 431 6.50 23.83 7.54
CA ASP A 431 6.97 25.04 8.20
C ASP A 431 5.83 25.80 8.88
N ASN A 432 4.61 25.71 8.33
CA ASN A 432 3.43 26.23 8.98
C ASN A 432 3.07 25.41 10.23
N ILE A 433 3.13 24.06 10.17
CA ILE A 433 2.94 23.21 11.36
C ILE A 433 3.86 23.66 12.52
N ARG A 434 5.13 23.95 12.24
CA ARG A 434 6.08 24.42 13.28
C ARG A 434 5.65 25.70 13.97
N LYS A 435 4.90 26.56 13.26
CA LYS A 435 4.48 27.89 13.75
C LYS A 435 3.15 27.88 14.49
N VAL A 436 2.36 26.81 14.34
CA VAL A 436 1.01 26.72 14.95
C VAL A 436 1.09 26.93 16.47
N THR A 437 0.23 27.78 16.96
CA THR A 437 0.06 28.09 18.40
C THR A 437 -1.30 27.60 18.90
N PRO A 438 -1.50 27.48 20.23
CA PRO A 438 -2.82 27.20 20.80
C PRO A 438 -3.90 28.17 20.33
N GLU A 439 -3.55 29.46 20.21
CA GLU A 439 -4.46 30.52 19.74
C GLU A 439 -4.87 30.32 18.29
N ASP A 440 -3.95 29.85 17.42
CA ASP A 440 -4.28 29.51 16.03
C ASP A 440 -5.26 28.34 15.98
N VAL A 441 -5.02 27.29 16.79
CA VAL A 441 -5.90 26.13 16.85
C VAL A 441 -7.30 26.51 17.37
N GLN A 442 -7.37 27.37 18.39
CA GLN A 442 -8.65 27.89 18.87
C GLN A 442 -9.35 28.73 17.79
N ARG A 443 -8.62 29.60 17.12
CA ARG A 443 -9.16 30.47 16.06
C ARG A 443 -9.76 29.65 14.92
N VAL A 444 -9.07 28.61 14.43
CA VAL A 444 -9.61 27.78 13.36
C VAL A 444 -10.81 26.95 13.83
N ALA A 445 -10.83 26.50 15.09
CA ALA A 445 -12.01 25.85 15.65
C ALA A 445 -13.22 26.81 15.67
N LEU A 446 -13.02 28.04 16.11
CA LEU A 446 -14.07 29.09 16.11
C LEU A 446 -14.56 29.45 14.71
N ASN A 447 -13.69 29.41 13.71
CA ASN A 447 -14.02 29.78 12.35
C ASN A 447 -14.72 28.66 11.58
N TYR A 448 -14.26 27.42 11.72
CA TYR A 448 -14.64 26.32 10.83
C TYR A 448 -15.45 25.21 11.51
N PHE A 449 -15.21 24.91 12.81
CA PHE A 449 -15.96 23.89 13.54
C PHE A 449 -17.26 24.42 14.13
N LYS A 450 -17.93 25.22 13.32
CA LYS A 450 -19.24 25.75 13.67
C LYS A 450 -20.34 24.75 13.34
N PRO A 451 -21.37 24.68 14.13
CA PRO A 451 -22.52 23.90 13.74
C PRO A 451 -22.99 24.18 12.31
N ALA A 452 -22.99 25.45 11.81
CA ALA A 452 -23.39 25.80 10.44
C ALA A 452 -22.55 25.21 9.33
N ASN A 453 -21.36 24.83 9.63
CA ASN A 453 -20.43 24.24 8.66
C ASN A 453 -20.38 22.72 8.78
N ARG A 454 -21.24 22.13 9.62
CA ARG A 454 -21.20 20.73 9.97
C ARG A 454 -22.17 19.91 9.10
N THR A 455 -21.69 18.78 8.60
CA THR A 455 -22.52 17.70 8.05
C THR A 455 -22.31 16.47 8.88
N THR A 456 -23.41 15.92 9.42
CA THR A 456 -23.33 14.70 10.22
C THR A 456 -23.85 13.51 9.44
N GLY A 457 -23.33 12.36 9.76
CA GLY A 457 -23.73 11.09 9.22
C GLY A 457 -23.93 10.07 10.32
N LEU A 458 -24.98 9.33 10.19
CA LEU A 458 -25.20 8.14 10.97
C LEU A 458 -25.55 7.00 10.02
N PHE A 459 -24.92 5.92 10.25
CA PHE A 459 -25.50 4.65 10.08
C PHE A 459 -26.50 4.51 11.27
N VAL A 460 -27.51 5.45 11.41
CA VAL A 460 -28.60 5.87 12.32
C VAL A 460 -28.38 7.21 13.07
N PRO A 461 -29.23 8.20 13.30
CA PRO A 461 -29.31 9.65 13.01
C PRO A 461 -28.91 10.79 13.99
N ASP A 462 -28.77 12.01 13.56
CA ASP A 462 -29.29 13.41 13.66
C ASP A 462 -28.53 14.62 14.29
N ALA A 463 -28.64 15.89 13.77
CA ALA A 463 -28.27 17.20 14.25
C ALA A 463 -28.38 18.60 13.74
N LYS A 464 -27.75 19.77 14.06
CA LYS A 464 -28.03 21.16 13.65
C LYS A 464 -27.03 22.33 13.79
N PRO A 465 -27.12 23.55 13.19
CA PRO A 465 -26.22 24.40 12.44
C PRO A 465 -25.96 25.90 12.67
N ASP A 466 -24.87 26.56 12.16
CA ASP A 466 -24.41 27.96 12.05
C ASP A 466 -23.45 28.16 10.85
N ARG A 467 -22.90 29.28 10.43
CA ARG A 467 -22.15 29.51 9.19
C ARG A 467 -20.67 29.82 9.38
N ALA A 468 -19.81 29.40 8.47
CA ALA A 468 -18.42 29.80 8.36
C ALA A 468 -18.07 30.26 6.93
N GLU A 469 -17.32 31.37 6.82
CA GLU A 469 -16.72 31.76 5.56
C GLU A 469 -15.42 30.99 5.37
N ILE A 470 -15.29 30.30 4.23
CA ILE A 470 -14.07 29.59 3.87
C ILE A 470 -13.28 30.50 2.89
N PRO A 471 -12.05 30.91 3.23
CA PRO A 471 -11.28 31.79 2.36
C PRO A 471 -10.87 31.08 1.07
N ALA A 472 -10.75 31.86 0.00
CA ALA A 472 -10.25 31.39 -1.28
C ALA A 472 -8.78 30.92 -1.17
N ALA A 473 -8.34 30.10 -2.13
CA ALA A 473 -6.95 29.69 -2.21
C ALA A 473 -6.02 30.89 -2.39
N PRO A 474 -4.94 31.02 -1.61
CA PRO A 474 -3.96 32.06 -1.82
C PRO A 474 -3.20 31.88 -3.15
N ASN A 475 -2.53 32.91 -3.62
CA ASN A 475 -1.64 32.76 -4.78
C ASN A 475 -0.43 31.89 -4.41
N VAL A 476 -0.44 30.63 -4.84
CA VAL A 476 0.63 29.67 -4.52
C VAL A 476 1.98 30.13 -5.07
N ALA A 477 2.02 30.77 -6.24
CA ALA A 477 3.25 31.26 -6.83
C ALA A 477 3.96 32.29 -5.92
N GLU A 478 3.18 33.17 -5.29
CA GLU A 478 3.74 34.13 -4.33
C GLU A 478 4.20 33.48 -3.02
N LEU A 479 3.48 32.49 -2.52
CA LEU A 479 3.87 31.75 -1.31
C LEU A 479 5.23 31.05 -1.44
N VAL A 480 5.50 30.48 -2.61
CA VAL A 480 6.72 29.68 -2.83
C VAL A 480 7.87 30.46 -3.45
N LYS A 481 7.65 31.69 -3.91
CA LYS A 481 8.57 32.53 -4.71
C LYS A 481 10.00 32.63 -4.14
N ASN A 482 10.13 32.77 -2.84
CA ASN A 482 11.40 32.93 -2.15
C ASN A 482 11.73 31.80 -1.19
N TYR A 483 10.93 30.72 -1.23
CA TYR A 483 11.10 29.61 -0.31
C TYR A 483 12.30 28.75 -0.71
N LYS A 484 13.24 28.54 0.20
CA LYS A 484 14.47 27.78 -0.03
C LYS A 484 14.48 26.40 0.66
N GLY A 485 13.55 26.16 1.58
CA GLY A 485 13.53 24.95 2.39
C GLY A 485 14.64 24.91 3.45
N GLU A 486 14.83 23.73 4.00
CA GLU A 486 15.91 23.42 4.94
C GLU A 486 17.13 22.86 4.21
N ALA A 487 18.22 22.64 4.96
CA ALA A 487 19.41 21.98 4.44
C ALA A 487 19.10 20.56 3.93
N VAL A 488 19.74 20.20 2.82
CA VAL A 488 19.59 18.85 2.26
C VAL A 488 20.12 17.82 3.26
N MET A 489 19.38 16.76 3.50
CA MET A 489 19.86 15.66 4.34
C MET A 489 21.09 14.99 3.71
N ALA A 490 22.01 14.58 4.57
CA ALA A 490 23.18 13.82 4.14
C ALA A 490 22.74 12.57 3.36
N GLN A 491 23.37 12.35 2.21
CA GLN A 491 23.12 11.18 1.36
C GLN A 491 23.69 9.91 2.04
N GLY A 492 23.06 8.78 1.76
CA GLY A 492 23.60 7.48 2.10
C GLY A 492 24.60 6.96 1.06
N GLU A 493 25.16 5.79 1.32
CA GLU A 493 26.05 5.10 0.39
C GLU A 493 25.28 4.44 -0.77
N ALA A 494 25.97 4.19 -1.88
CA ALA A 494 25.49 3.31 -2.94
C ALA A 494 25.65 1.85 -2.48
N PHE A 495 24.57 1.26 -1.99
CA PHE A 495 24.58 -0.10 -1.46
C PHE A 495 24.31 -1.14 -2.55
N ASP A 496 25.16 -2.15 -2.67
CA ASP A 496 24.92 -3.31 -3.55
C ASP A 496 23.99 -4.33 -2.85
N PRO A 497 22.77 -4.60 -3.36
CA PRO A 497 21.84 -5.56 -2.77
C PRO A 497 22.09 -7.01 -3.23
N SER A 498 23.26 -7.34 -3.77
CA SER A 498 23.62 -8.73 -4.07
C SER A 498 23.71 -9.56 -2.79
N CYS A 499 23.34 -10.84 -2.88
CA CYS A 499 23.42 -11.75 -1.74
C CYS A 499 24.85 -11.83 -1.19
N ALA A 500 25.84 -11.88 -2.06
CA ALA A 500 27.25 -11.94 -1.68
C ALA A 500 27.70 -10.70 -0.89
N ASN A 501 27.32 -9.48 -1.34
CA ASN A 501 27.67 -8.26 -0.61
C ASN A 501 26.96 -8.16 0.73
N ILE A 502 25.68 -8.50 0.78
CA ILE A 502 24.91 -8.50 2.03
C ILE A 502 25.54 -9.49 3.02
N GLU A 503 25.86 -10.69 2.56
CA GLU A 503 26.47 -11.72 3.41
C GLU A 503 27.85 -11.30 3.93
N ALA A 504 28.70 -10.78 3.07
CA ALA A 504 30.04 -10.31 3.44
C ALA A 504 30.02 -9.15 4.45
N ARG A 505 28.96 -8.32 4.42
CA ARG A 505 28.81 -7.16 5.33
C ARG A 505 27.99 -7.45 6.57
N THR A 506 27.34 -8.63 6.66
CA THR A 506 26.52 -8.97 7.81
C THR A 506 27.36 -9.59 8.91
N HIS A 507 27.44 -8.95 10.06
CA HIS A 507 28.11 -9.46 11.24
C HIS A 507 27.11 -10.23 12.11
N ARG A 508 27.35 -11.52 12.29
CA ARG A 508 26.48 -12.41 13.08
C ARG A 508 27.20 -12.89 14.32
N GLY A 509 26.42 -13.21 15.34
CA GLY A 509 26.91 -13.85 16.53
C GLY A 509 25.79 -14.37 17.41
N MET A 510 26.21 -15.06 18.46
CA MET A 510 25.33 -15.57 19.51
C MET A 510 26.01 -15.33 20.85
N ASP A 511 25.26 -14.88 21.83
CA ASP A 511 25.78 -14.73 23.18
C ASP A 511 25.75 -16.07 23.94
N LYS A 512 26.27 -16.06 25.17
CA LYS A 512 26.26 -17.25 26.06
C LYS A 512 24.85 -17.60 26.54
N GLY A 513 23.92 -16.67 26.46
CA GLY A 513 22.51 -16.82 26.85
C GLY A 513 21.65 -17.44 25.79
N GLY A 514 22.12 -17.54 24.54
CA GLY A 514 21.37 -18.06 23.38
C GLY A 514 20.80 -17.02 22.44
N LEU A 515 20.86 -15.73 22.80
CA LEU A 515 20.44 -14.62 21.93
C LEU A 515 21.34 -14.55 20.68
N LYS A 516 20.71 -14.57 19.50
CA LYS A 516 21.41 -14.42 18.21
C LYS A 516 21.23 -13.02 17.67
N TYR A 517 22.25 -12.50 16.98
CA TYR A 517 22.18 -11.21 16.33
C TYR A 517 22.75 -11.21 14.91
N ALA A 518 22.24 -10.33 14.08
CA ALA A 518 22.76 -10.05 12.74
C ALA A 518 22.73 -8.53 12.51
N PHE A 519 23.88 -7.93 12.28
CA PHE A 519 24.07 -6.51 12.10
C PHE A 519 24.65 -6.22 10.72
N LEU A 520 24.01 -5.28 10.02
CA LEU A 520 24.46 -4.82 8.70
C LEU A 520 24.57 -3.30 8.73
N PRO A 521 25.71 -2.78 9.16
CA PRO A 521 25.96 -1.34 9.16
C PRO A 521 26.14 -0.83 7.73
N LYS A 522 25.42 0.23 7.39
CA LYS A 522 25.53 0.93 6.11
C LYS A 522 25.08 2.38 6.26
N SER A 523 25.70 3.30 5.52
CA SER A 523 25.28 4.68 5.51
C SER A 523 23.94 4.83 4.80
N THR A 524 22.96 5.49 5.43
CA THR A 524 21.62 5.71 4.88
C THR A 524 21.29 7.20 4.83
N LYS A 525 20.42 7.60 3.90
CA LYS A 525 19.95 8.98 3.84
C LYS A 525 19.23 9.35 5.15
N GLY A 526 19.66 10.46 5.76
CA GLY A 526 19.14 10.92 7.04
C GLY A 526 19.46 9.98 8.21
N LYS A 527 20.46 9.11 8.08
CA LYS A 527 20.95 8.18 9.10
C LYS A 527 19.86 7.24 9.64
N LEU A 528 19.00 6.76 8.75
CA LEU A 528 17.91 5.85 9.09
C LEU A 528 18.45 4.50 9.52
N VAL A 529 17.81 3.89 10.52
CA VAL A 529 18.09 2.54 11.02
C VAL A 529 16.79 1.78 11.17
N ASN A 530 16.78 0.51 10.77
CA ASN A 530 15.72 -0.44 11.04
C ASN A 530 16.26 -1.55 11.93
N ALA A 531 15.48 -1.98 12.92
CA ALA A 531 15.83 -3.11 13.76
C ALA A 531 14.61 -3.96 14.10
N ASN A 532 14.82 -5.27 14.26
CA ASN A 532 13.81 -6.20 14.75
C ASN A 532 14.37 -6.94 15.96
N VAL A 533 13.58 -7.00 17.02
CA VAL A 533 13.83 -7.84 18.20
C VAL A 533 12.70 -8.83 18.28
N THR A 534 13.00 -10.11 18.08
CA THR A 534 12.00 -11.19 18.18
C THR A 534 12.35 -12.10 19.36
N LEU A 535 11.43 -12.20 20.31
CA LEU A 535 11.48 -13.18 21.40
C LEU A 535 10.71 -14.43 20.98
N ARG A 536 11.22 -15.62 21.33
CA ARG A 536 10.54 -16.90 21.11
C ARG A 536 10.44 -17.66 22.41
N PHE A 537 9.28 -18.24 22.65
CA PHE A 537 8.96 -18.84 23.93
C PHE A 537 7.97 -19.99 23.79
N GLY A 538 7.98 -20.87 24.82
CA GLY A 538 7.03 -21.96 24.96
C GLY A 538 7.22 -23.09 23.93
N ASP A 539 6.35 -24.08 24.03
CA ASP A 539 6.27 -25.26 23.16
C ASP A 539 4.80 -25.62 22.90
N GLU A 540 4.56 -26.68 22.13
CA GLU A 540 3.22 -27.17 21.79
C GLU A 540 2.35 -27.45 23.02
N GLN A 541 2.95 -27.95 24.12
CA GLN A 541 2.22 -28.28 25.35
C GLN A 541 1.95 -27.06 26.22
N SER A 542 2.95 -26.21 26.43
CA SER A 542 2.84 -25.03 27.30
C SER A 542 1.98 -23.91 26.71
N LEU A 543 1.90 -23.82 25.39
CA LEU A 543 1.08 -22.83 24.66
C LEU A 543 -0.34 -23.31 24.33
N LYS A 544 -0.65 -24.58 24.63
CA LYS A 544 -1.95 -25.19 24.36
C LYS A 544 -3.10 -24.36 24.93
N GLY A 545 -4.03 -23.91 24.06
CA GLY A 545 -5.20 -23.09 24.43
C GLY A 545 -4.86 -21.68 24.89
N LYS A 546 -3.66 -21.15 24.58
CA LYS A 546 -3.24 -19.79 24.99
C LYS A 546 -3.08 -18.82 23.85
N SER A 547 -3.53 -19.15 22.64
CA SER A 547 -3.37 -18.29 21.45
C SER A 547 -3.91 -16.87 21.65
N THR A 548 -5.15 -16.74 22.11
CA THR A 548 -5.80 -15.45 22.38
C THR A 548 -5.07 -14.69 23.47
N ILE A 549 -4.66 -15.36 24.56
CA ILE A 549 -3.89 -14.75 25.65
C ILE A 549 -2.54 -14.23 25.16
N SER A 550 -1.84 -15.01 24.31
CA SER A 550 -0.56 -14.60 23.70
C SER A 550 -0.69 -13.34 22.87
N ASN A 551 -1.72 -13.28 22.03
CA ASN A 551 -2.00 -12.13 21.16
C ASN A 551 -2.37 -10.88 21.99
N PHE A 552 -3.21 -11.04 22.99
CA PHE A 552 -3.56 -9.95 23.92
C PHE A 552 -2.34 -9.43 24.68
N THR A 553 -1.49 -10.35 25.18
CA THR A 553 -0.27 -9.97 25.88
C THR A 553 0.64 -9.12 24.99
N ALA A 554 0.86 -9.52 23.75
CA ALA A 554 1.69 -8.76 22.81
C ALA A 554 1.08 -7.39 22.48
N SER A 555 -0.24 -7.33 22.27
CA SER A 555 -0.96 -6.08 21.95
C SER A 555 -1.02 -5.10 23.14
N MET A 556 -0.80 -5.59 24.36
CA MET A 556 -0.77 -4.77 25.57
C MET A 556 0.60 -4.21 25.93
N LEU A 557 1.68 -4.64 25.26
CA LEU A 557 3.05 -4.27 25.64
C LEU A 557 3.28 -2.75 25.63
N ASP A 558 2.80 -2.06 24.60
CA ASP A 558 2.98 -0.62 24.40
C ASP A 558 1.96 0.26 25.14
N LYS A 559 1.06 -0.35 25.91
CA LYS A 559 0.03 0.38 26.65
C LYS A 559 0.56 1.02 27.96
N GLY A 560 1.77 0.70 28.36
CA GLY A 560 2.47 1.29 29.47
C GLY A 560 3.58 0.39 30.00
N THR A 561 4.54 0.99 30.72
CA THR A 561 5.55 0.25 31.49
C THR A 561 5.39 0.55 32.98
N ALA A 562 6.22 -0.10 33.81
CA ALA A 562 6.27 0.19 35.26
C ALA A 562 6.59 1.67 35.54
N THR A 563 7.21 2.39 34.61
CA THR A 563 7.71 3.77 34.79
C THR A 563 7.10 4.79 33.84
N LYS A 564 6.36 4.34 32.82
CA LYS A 564 5.79 5.22 31.77
C LYS A 564 4.37 4.79 31.44
N SER A 565 3.50 5.78 31.32
CA SER A 565 2.16 5.61 30.75
C SER A 565 2.25 5.39 29.23
N ARG A 566 1.17 4.89 28.62
CA ARG A 566 0.99 4.77 27.17
C ARG A 566 1.30 6.08 26.45
N GLN A 567 0.84 7.21 27.00
CA GLN A 567 1.08 8.53 26.44
C GLN A 567 2.57 8.91 26.48
N GLU A 568 3.25 8.67 27.62
CA GLU A 568 4.68 8.97 27.74
C GLU A 568 5.54 8.11 26.82
N ILE A 569 5.16 6.86 26.58
CA ILE A 569 5.82 6.00 25.57
C ILE A 569 5.66 6.61 24.17
N LYS A 570 4.44 7.01 23.81
CA LYS A 570 4.15 7.61 22.51
C LYS A 570 4.90 8.93 22.33
N ASP A 571 4.85 9.82 23.32
CA ASP A 571 5.58 11.09 23.32
C ASP A 571 7.11 10.87 23.22
N ALA A 572 7.63 9.83 23.88
CA ALA A 572 9.05 9.48 23.80
C ALA A 572 9.42 9.00 22.39
N LEU A 573 8.62 8.12 21.78
CA LEU A 573 8.84 7.66 20.42
C LEU A 573 8.78 8.82 19.41
N ASP A 574 7.85 9.75 19.59
CA ASP A 574 7.72 10.92 18.72
C ASP A 574 8.95 11.84 18.83
N ARG A 575 9.42 12.12 20.08
CA ARG A 575 10.66 12.89 20.29
C ARG A 575 11.89 12.20 19.70
N LEU A 576 11.94 10.87 19.78
CA LEU A 576 13.02 10.04 19.25
C LEU A 576 12.88 9.80 17.74
N LYS A 577 11.89 10.41 17.07
CA LYS A 577 11.62 10.20 15.65
C LYS A 577 11.55 8.71 15.30
N ALA A 578 10.94 7.94 16.19
CA ALA A 578 10.89 6.50 16.12
C ALA A 578 9.49 5.99 15.79
N ARG A 579 9.45 4.91 15.03
CA ARG A 579 8.27 4.08 14.87
C ARG A 579 8.61 2.70 15.43
N VAL A 580 7.82 2.26 16.40
CA VAL A 580 7.94 0.92 16.99
C VAL A 580 6.58 0.24 16.92
N ASN A 581 6.55 -0.99 16.43
CA ASN A 581 5.35 -1.82 16.41
C ASN A 581 5.66 -3.17 17.05
N PHE A 582 4.71 -3.69 17.81
CA PHE A 582 4.79 -5.01 18.44
C PHE A 582 3.82 -5.96 17.73
N PHE A 583 4.32 -7.12 17.32
CA PHE A 583 3.53 -8.15 16.65
C PHE A 583 3.66 -9.43 17.43
N GLY A 584 2.54 -9.95 17.93
CA GLY A 584 2.47 -11.25 18.60
C GLY A 584 2.05 -12.36 17.65
N SER A 585 2.47 -13.55 17.95
CA SER A 585 1.97 -14.81 17.37
C SER A 585 2.08 -15.92 18.41
N ASN A 586 1.55 -17.09 18.11
CA ASN A 586 1.70 -18.26 18.98
C ASN A 586 3.19 -18.63 19.11
N GLY A 587 3.78 -18.35 20.28
CA GLY A 587 5.18 -18.67 20.59
C GLY A 587 6.20 -17.59 20.22
N SER A 588 5.81 -16.41 19.77
CA SER A 588 6.76 -15.31 19.57
C SER A 588 6.15 -13.91 19.67
N VAL A 589 7.00 -12.93 19.95
CA VAL A 589 6.68 -11.51 19.81
C VAL A 589 7.83 -10.78 19.14
N THR A 590 7.52 -9.90 18.21
CA THR A 590 8.50 -9.09 17.48
C THR A 590 8.26 -7.60 17.73
N ALA A 591 9.30 -6.89 18.17
CA ALA A 591 9.37 -5.45 18.14
C ALA A 591 10.09 -5.00 16.86
N SER A 592 9.37 -4.31 15.97
CA SER A 592 9.93 -3.73 14.75
C SER A 592 10.17 -2.24 14.95
N ILE A 593 11.39 -1.79 14.74
CA ILE A 593 11.89 -0.47 15.08
C ILE A 593 12.38 0.24 13.82
N GLN A 594 11.99 1.49 13.67
CA GLN A 594 12.55 2.41 12.69
C GLN A 594 12.86 3.73 13.36
N THR A 595 14.12 4.21 13.27
CA THR A 595 14.55 5.48 13.85
C THR A 595 15.84 5.98 13.19
N THR A 596 16.52 6.96 13.79
CA THR A 596 17.82 7.46 13.33
C THR A 596 18.95 6.94 14.21
N ARG A 597 20.19 6.96 13.67
CA ARG A 597 21.40 6.52 14.40
C ARG A 597 21.52 7.13 15.80
N GLU A 598 21.29 8.43 15.90
CA GLU A 598 21.42 9.17 17.15
C GLU A 598 20.42 8.73 18.21
N ASN A 599 19.22 8.35 17.77
CA ASN A 599 18.11 7.99 18.64
C ASN A 599 18.01 6.49 18.92
N LEU A 600 18.64 5.64 18.09
CA LEU A 600 18.54 4.18 18.21
C LEU A 600 18.84 3.66 19.63
N PRO A 601 19.90 4.11 20.33
CA PRO A 601 20.15 3.65 21.70
C PRO A 601 18.96 3.88 22.63
N ALA A 602 18.42 5.10 22.66
CA ALA A 602 17.30 5.44 23.53
C ALA A 602 16.01 4.69 23.14
N VAL A 603 15.82 4.42 21.85
CA VAL A 603 14.69 3.61 21.37
C VAL A 603 14.83 2.15 21.80
N ILE A 604 16.04 1.58 21.74
CA ILE A 604 16.29 0.21 22.23
C ILE A 604 16.03 0.12 23.73
N GLU A 605 16.49 1.09 24.52
CA GLU A 605 16.19 1.13 25.96
C GLU A 605 14.68 1.15 26.24
N LEU A 606 13.94 1.98 25.50
CA LEU A 606 12.49 2.06 25.64
C LEU A 606 11.82 0.75 25.22
N VAL A 607 12.24 0.14 24.12
CA VAL A 607 11.70 -1.16 23.65
C VAL A 607 12.01 -2.27 24.66
N VAL A 608 13.19 -2.28 25.24
CA VAL A 608 13.56 -3.24 26.28
C VAL A 608 12.70 -3.02 27.55
N ASP A 609 12.43 -1.78 27.95
CA ASP A 609 11.53 -1.47 29.06
C ASP A 609 10.11 -1.98 28.78
N VAL A 610 9.58 -1.70 27.58
CA VAL A 610 8.26 -2.21 27.13
C VAL A 610 8.20 -3.73 27.12
N LEU A 611 9.25 -4.41 26.63
CA LEU A 611 9.27 -5.88 26.57
C LEU A 611 9.40 -6.52 27.95
N LYS A 612 10.13 -5.90 28.90
CA LYS A 612 10.44 -6.49 30.21
C LYS A 612 9.48 -6.08 31.32
N ASN A 613 8.99 -4.85 31.27
CA ASN A 613 8.28 -4.23 32.37
C ASN A 613 6.91 -3.65 31.96
N PRO A 614 6.11 -4.31 31.11
CA PRO A 614 4.78 -3.79 30.75
C PRO A 614 3.89 -3.71 31.99
N SER A 615 3.11 -2.62 32.09
CA SER A 615 2.23 -2.38 33.22
C SER A 615 0.86 -3.04 33.12
N PHE A 616 0.45 -3.41 31.90
CA PHE A 616 -0.86 -3.98 31.61
C PHE A 616 -2.02 -3.18 32.23
N PRO A 617 -2.28 -1.93 31.82
CA PRO A 617 -3.34 -1.13 32.39
C PRO A 617 -4.71 -1.76 32.10
N GLU A 618 -5.53 -1.90 33.11
CA GLU A 618 -6.87 -2.52 33.00
C GLU A 618 -7.77 -1.77 32.00
N LYS A 619 -7.70 -0.44 32.00
CA LYS A 619 -8.43 0.40 31.09
C LYS A 619 -8.10 0.08 29.61
N ASP A 620 -6.83 0.07 29.26
CA ASP A 620 -6.39 -0.24 27.88
C ASP A 620 -6.73 -1.68 27.47
N PHE A 621 -6.68 -2.62 28.41
CA PHE A 621 -7.10 -3.99 28.18
C PHE A 621 -8.58 -4.08 27.82
N GLU A 622 -9.46 -3.42 28.58
CA GLU A 622 -10.89 -3.41 28.33
C GLU A 622 -11.23 -2.70 27.01
N GLU A 623 -10.54 -1.60 26.70
CA GLU A 623 -10.69 -0.90 25.41
C GLU A 623 -10.34 -1.83 24.25
N MET A 624 -9.17 -2.47 24.28
CA MET A 624 -8.70 -3.38 23.26
C MET A 624 -9.62 -4.61 23.12
N ARG A 625 -10.10 -5.17 24.24
CA ARG A 625 -11.06 -6.29 24.22
C ARG A 625 -12.33 -5.91 23.51
N ASN A 626 -12.89 -4.73 23.81
CA ASN A 626 -14.11 -4.23 23.16
C ASN A 626 -13.89 -3.96 21.67
N GLU A 627 -12.73 -3.42 21.30
CA GLU A 627 -12.35 -3.20 19.90
C GLU A 627 -12.27 -4.53 19.12
N GLN A 628 -11.64 -5.55 19.70
CA GLN A 628 -11.55 -6.87 19.07
C GLN A 628 -12.92 -7.54 18.95
N ILE A 629 -13.78 -7.43 19.99
CA ILE A 629 -15.16 -7.92 19.92
C ILE A 629 -15.91 -7.27 18.76
N ALA A 630 -15.84 -5.96 18.63
CA ALA A 630 -16.49 -5.24 17.53
C ALA A 630 -15.93 -5.67 16.16
N GLY A 631 -14.63 -5.82 16.03
CA GLY A 631 -13.98 -6.28 14.80
C GLY A 631 -14.42 -7.69 14.38
N ILE A 632 -14.53 -8.62 15.34
CA ILE A 632 -15.04 -9.98 15.06
C ILE A 632 -16.51 -9.96 14.67
N GLU A 633 -17.35 -9.16 15.36
CA GLU A 633 -18.77 -9.04 15.00
C GLU A 633 -18.96 -8.46 13.59
N GLU A 634 -18.13 -7.50 13.17
CA GLU A 634 -18.12 -6.97 11.79
C GLU A 634 -17.76 -8.05 10.77
N GLN A 635 -16.77 -8.88 11.09
CA GLN A 635 -16.30 -9.95 10.21
C GLN A 635 -17.31 -11.08 10.00
N LYS A 636 -18.27 -11.28 10.91
CA LYS A 636 -19.28 -12.33 10.80
C LYS A 636 -20.19 -12.22 9.59
N SER A 637 -20.28 -11.04 8.98
CA SER A 637 -21.04 -10.83 7.75
C SER A 637 -20.16 -10.53 6.53
N ASP A 638 -18.82 -10.49 6.70
CA ASP A 638 -17.89 -10.20 5.61
C ASP A 638 -17.56 -11.47 4.80
N PRO A 639 -17.86 -11.52 3.48
CA PRO A 639 -17.55 -12.69 2.66
C PRO A 639 -16.09 -13.10 2.67
N ASN A 640 -15.14 -12.13 2.74
CA ASN A 640 -13.71 -12.42 2.71
C ASN A 640 -13.29 -13.10 4.01
N ALA A 641 -13.68 -12.54 5.17
CA ALA A 641 -13.33 -13.09 6.47
C ALA A 641 -13.91 -14.50 6.67
N LEU A 642 -15.16 -14.69 6.31
CA LEU A 642 -15.85 -15.99 6.43
C LEU A 642 -15.22 -17.07 5.54
N VAL A 643 -14.93 -16.74 4.27
CA VAL A 643 -14.29 -17.68 3.34
C VAL A 643 -12.87 -18.00 3.78
N GLN A 644 -12.11 -17.01 4.25
CA GLN A 644 -10.76 -17.27 4.77
C GLN A 644 -10.78 -18.16 6.01
N ASN A 645 -11.65 -17.86 6.98
CA ASN A 645 -11.79 -18.69 8.18
C ASN A 645 -12.18 -20.12 7.83
N MET A 646 -13.18 -20.31 6.94
CA MET A 646 -13.62 -21.64 6.48
C MET A 646 -12.50 -22.42 5.81
N ALA A 647 -11.74 -21.76 4.91
CA ALA A 647 -10.64 -22.37 4.18
C ALA A 647 -9.49 -22.74 5.12
N MET A 648 -9.07 -21.82 6.01
CA MET A 648 -7.98 -22.08 6.95
C MET A 648 -8.32 -23.20 7.93
N ARG A 649 -9.55 -23.30 8.39
CA ARG A 649 -10.02 -24.38 9.25
C ARG A 649 -9.99 -25.75 8.55
N HIS A 650 -10.37 -25.77 7.28
CA HIS A 650 -10.33 -27.00 6.49
C HIS A 650 -8.91 -27.46 6.17
N LEU A 651 -8.05 -26.51 5.78
CA LEU A 651 -6.66 -26.80 5.42
C LEU A 651 -5.78 -27.10 6.64
N ASN A 652 -6.19 -26.64 7.85
CA ASN A 652 -5.49 -26.86 9.11
C ASN A 652 -6.42 -27.54 10.13
N PRO A 653 -6.73 -28.84 9.98
CA PRO A 653 -7.73 -29.53 10.79
C PRO A 653 -7.17 -29.98 12.14
N TYR A 654 -6.50 -29.08 12.85
CA TYR A 654 -6.03 -29.35 14.20
C TYR A 654 -7.20 -29.35 15.20
N PRO A 655 -7.14 -30.17 16.26
CA PRO A 655 -8.20 -30.24 17.25
C PRO A 655 -8.22 -29.00 18.15
N LYS A 656 -9.38 -28.66 18.67
CA LYS A 656 -9.56 -27.53 19.60
C LYS A 656 -8.58 -27.60 20.78
N GLY A 657 -7.93 -26.50 21.06
CA GLY A 657 -6.90 -26.32 22.04
C GLY A 657 -5.48 -26.59 21.54
N ASP A 658 -5.26 -27.17 20.37
CA ASP A 658 -3.94 -27.16 19.71
C ASP A 658 -3.54 -25.72 19.40
N VAL A 659 -2.25 -25.43 19.45
CA VAL A 659 -1.73 -24.06 19.17
C VAL A 659 -1.95 -23.64 17.72
N ARG A 660 -2.18 -24.58 16.81
CA ARG A 660 -2.43 -24.39 15.37
C ARG A 660 -3.92 -24.41 15.03
N TYR A 661 -4.80 -24.65 16.03
CA TYR A 661 -6.24 -24.66 15.82
C TYR A 661 -6.76 -23.31 15.33
N VAL A 662 -7.53 -23.33 14.28
CA VAL A 662 -8.21 -22.14 13.76
C VAL A 662 -9.63 -22.11 14.33
N GLU A 663 -9.91 -21.13 15.19
CA GLU A 663 -11.21 -20.94 15.82
C GLU A 663 -12.29 -20.54 14.80
N THR A 664 -13.57 -20.89 15.04
CA THR A 664 -14.67 -20.23 14.33
C THR A 664 -14.78 -18.78 14.81
N MET A 665 -15.51 -17.93 14.09
CA MET A 665 -15.78 -16.56 14.53
C MET A 665 -16.47 -16.51 15.91
N GLU A 666 -17.37 -17.47 16.17
CA GLU A 666 -18.05 -17.60 17.46
C GLU A 666 -17.10 -18.03 18.57
N GLU A 667 -16.22 -19.01 18.29
CA GLU A 667 -15.21 -19.45 19.25
C GLU A 667 -14.20 -18.36 19.56
N GLU A 668 -13.74 -17.61 18.54
CA GLU A 668 -12.83 -16.49 18.69
C GLU A 668 -13.48 -15.38 19.55
N LEU A 669 -14.74 -15.06 19.29
CA LEU A 669 -15.50 -14.12 20.10
C LEU A 669 -15.59 -14.53 21.56
N GLU A 670 -15.88 -15.82 21.84
CA GLU A 670 -15.91 -16.35 23.19
C GLU A 670 -14.52 -16.36 23.84
N SER A 671 -13.47 -16.68 23.08
CA SER A 671 -12.09 -16.63 23.55
C SER A 671 -11.70 -15.21 23.94
N VAL A 672 -12.05 -14.22 23.13
CA VAL A 672 -11.78 -12.79 23.42
C VAL A 672 -12.58 -12.31 24.63
N LYS A 673 -13.87 -12.68 24.76
CA LYS A 673 -14.69 -12.33 25.94
C LYS A 673 -14.18 -12.98 27.23
N SER A 674 -13.60 -14.16 27.14
CA SER A 674 -13.17 -14.95 28.32
C SER A 674 -11.79 -14.56 28.84
N VAL A 675 -10.93 -13.98 28.01
CA VAL A 675 -9.56 -13.58 28.40
C VAL A 675 -9.58 -12.55 29.52
N LYS A 676 -8.70 -12.70 30.49
CA LYS A 676 -8.57 -11.79 31.64
C LYS A 676 -7.22 -11.08 31.60
N LEU A 677 -7.18 -9.89 32.13
CA LEU A 677 -5.95 -9.12 32.26
C LEU A 677 -4.84 -9.89 33.02
N GLU A 678 -5.25 -10.62 34.06
CA GLU A 678 -4.32 -11.41 34.88
C GLU A 678 -3.71 -12.54 34.09
N ASP A 679 -4.43 -13.14 33.12
CA ASP A 679 -3.90 -14.16 32.22
C ASP A 679 -2.75 -13.59 31.36
N CYS A 680 -2.89 -12.35 30.87
CA CYS A 680 -1.84 -11.65 30.12
C CYS A 680 -0.60 -11.37 30.99
N LYS A 681 -0.80 -10.91 32.23
CA LYS A 681 0.31 -10.69 33.17
C LYS A 681 1.05 -11.98 33.51
N MET A 682 0.32 -13.06 33.76
CA MET A 682 0.91 -14.36 34.00
C MET A 682 1.65 -14.89 32.79
N PHE A 683 1.02 -14.75 31.60
CA PHE A 683 1.65 -15.18 30.34
C PHE A 683 2.96 -14.44 30.09
N HIS A 684 2.98 -13.11 30.23
CA HIS A 684 4.21 -12.34 30.12
C HIS A 684 5.28 -12.82 31.11
N LYS A 685 4.92 -12.98 32.37
CA LYS A 685 5.82 -13.43 33.43
C LYS A 685 6.41 -14.82 33.15
N ASP A 686 5.59 -15.75 32.63
CA ASP A 686 5.96 -17.15 32.48
C ASP A 686 6.68 -17.45 31.17
N PHE A 687 6.42 -16.66 30.11
CA PHE A 687 6.90 -16.99 28.76
C PHE A 687 7.97 -16.04 28.25
N TYR A 688 7.95 -14.75 28.61
CA TYR A 688 8.86 -13.79 27.99
C TYR A 688 10.29 -13.93 28.49
N GLY A 689 11.22 -13.96 27.53
CA GLY A 689 12.65 -14.03 27.77
C GLY A 689 13.41 -13.87 26.46
N ALA A 690 14.72 -13.74 26.52
CA ALA A 690 15.57 -13.49 25.36
C ALA A 690 16.60 -14.60 25.07
N ASP A 691 16.54 -15.72 25.76
CA ASP A 691 17.43 -16.88 25.56
C ASP A 691 17.24 -17.56 24.20
N HIS A 692 16.12 -17.34 23.53
CA HIS A 692 15.87 -17.75 22.14
C HIS A 692 15.53 -16.54 21.25
N ALA A 693 16.01 -15.36 21.61
CA ALA A 693 15.77 -14.15 20.86
C ALA A 693 16.64 -14.02 19.61
N THR A 694 16.12 -13.31 18.62
CA THR A 694 16.91 -12.88 17.47
C THR A 694 16.81 -11.36 17.34
N VAL A 695 17.96 -10.71 17.11
CA VAL A 695 18.06 -9.26 16.92
C VAL A 695 18.74 -8.99 15.58
N SER A 696 18.08 -8.25 14.71
CA SER A 696 18.65 -7.78 13.45
C SER A 696 18.62 -6.26 13.39
N VAL A 697 19.72 -5.65 12.89
CA VAL A 697 19.81 -4.21 12.70
C VAL A 697 20.43 -3.92 11.34
N VAL A 698 19.77 -3.06 10.57
CA VAL A 698 20.22 -2.64 9.23
C VAL A 698 20.14 -1.12 9.13
N GLY A 699 21.19 -0.48 8.68
CA GLY A 699 21.22 0.96 8.45
C GLY A 699 22.44 1.65 9.03
N ASP A 700 22.30 2.92 9.34
CA ASP A 700 23.40 3.77 9.81
C ASP A 700 23.45 3.78 11.34
N PHE A 701 24.30 2.93 11.91
CA PHE A 701 24.44 2.80 13.37
C PHE A 701 25.88 2.46 13.80
N HIS A 702 26.16 2.66 15.08
CA HIS A 702 27.43 2.28 15.69
C HIS A 702 27.35 0.85 16.23
N GLU A 703 27.92 -0.11 15.50
CA GLU A 703 27.74 -1.54 15.76
C GLU A 703 28.15 -1.95 17.18
N ASP A 704 29.37 -1.62 17.61
CA ASP A 704 29.89 -2.05 18.92
C ASP A 704 29.03 -1.51 20.07
N SER A 705 28.53 -0.28 19.95
CA SER A 705 27.67 0.35 20.94
C SER A 705 26.32 -0.39 21.03
N ILE A 706 25.69 -0.63 19.87
CA ILE A 706 24.37 -1.33 19.81
C ILE A 706 24.51 -2.77 20.25
N LYS A 707 25.57 -3.46 19.82
CA LYS A 707 25.85 -4.84 20.25
C LYS A 707 26.00 -4.91 21.77
N THR A 708 26.84 -4.06 22.35
CA THR A 708 27.06 -4.01 23.81
C THR A 708 25.73 -3.76 24.55
N MET A 709 24.94 -2.81 24.07
CA MET A 709 23.64 -2.46 24.68
C MET A 709 22.66 -3.62 24.60
N VAL A 710 22.48 -4.24 23.42
CA VAL A 710 21.55 -5.36 23.21
C VAL A 710 21.93 -6.53 24.10
N LEU A 711 23.22 -6.90 24.16
CA LEU A 711 23.69 -8.02 24.97
C LEU A 711 23.58 -7.71 26.47
N ALA A 712 23.87 -6.51 26.91
CA ALA A 712 23.71 -6.10 28.30
C ALA A 712 22.26 -6.10 28.74
N SER A 713 21.36 -5.64 27.86
CA SER A 713 19.93 -5.48 28.15
C SER A 713 19.14 -6.78 28.06
N LEU A 714 19.45 -7.64 27.10
CA LEU A 714 18.67 -8.86 26.82
C LEU A 714 19.39 -10.16 27.15
N GLY A 715 20.73 -10.21 27.07
CA GLY A 715 21.50 -11.49 27.11
C GLY A 715 21.35 -12.31 28.41
N ASN A 716 20.96 -11.71 29.52
CA ASN A 716 20.70 -12.40 30.78
C ASN A 716 19.21 -12.61 31.10
N TRP A 717 18.33 -12.21 30.22
CA TRP A 717 16.89 -12.34 30.41
C TRP A 717 16.39 -13.69 29.87
N LYS A 718 16.07 -14.60 30.75
CA LYS A 718 15.65 -15.96 30.43
C LYS A 718 14.14 -16.12 30.57
N SER A 719 13.55 -16.87 29.64
CA SER A 719 12.19 -17.34 29.78
C SER A 719 12.12 -18.40 30.88
N PRO A 720 11.13 -18.34 31.79
CA PRO A 720 10.88 -19.43 32.75
C PRO A 720 10.40 -20.71 32.07
N GLN A 721 9.66 -20.62 30.98
CA GLN A 721 9.19 -21.76 30.21
C GLN A 721 10.23 -22.21 29.17
N HIS A 722 10.38 -23.52 29.00
CA HIS A 722 11.23 -24.06 27.96
C HIS A 722 10.71 -23.73 26.57
N TYR A 723 11.59 -23.27 25.70
CA TYR A 723 11.27 -23.08 24.29
C TYR A 723 11.58 -24.33 23.50
N GLN A 724 10.58 -24.80 22.76
CA GLN A 724 10.76 -25.76 21.69
C GLN A 724 9.93 -25.32 20.48
N ARG A 725 10.55 -25.33 19.31
CA ARG A 725 9.84 -25.00 18.06
C ARG A 725 8.64 -25.93 17.88
N ILE A 726 7.51 -25.33 17.55
CA ILE A 726 6.31 -26.09 17.18
C ILE A 726 6.46 -26.52 15.72
N GLU A 727 6.29 -27.82 15.47
CA GLU A 727 6.38 -28.40 14.14
C GLU A 727 5.07 -28.18 13.37
N ASP A 728 5.18 -27.72 12.12
CA ASP A 728 4.08 -27.68 11.17
C ASP A 728 4.03 -28.97 10.36
N LYS A 729 2.97 -29.77 10.56
CA LYS A 729 2.82 -31.04 9.89
C LYS A 729 1.99 -30.93 8.63
N PHE A 730 2.48 -31.57 7.57
CA PHE A 730 1.64 -31.75 6.40
C PHE A 730 0.40 -32.56 6.76
N VAL A 731 -0.76 -32.07 6.38
CA VAL A 731 -2.03 -32.78 6.52
C VAL A 731 -2.67 -32.92 5.14
N ASP A 732 -2.93 -34.15 4.70
CA ASP A 732 -3.66 -34.44 3.48
C ASP A 732 -5.17 -34.35 3.77
N VAL A 733 -5.82 -33.30 3.28
CA VAL A 733 -7.24 -33.07 3.49
C VAL A 733 -8.02 -33.42 2.23
N PRO A 734 -9.25 -33.98 2.34
CA PRO A 734 -10.08 -34.24 1.17
C PRO A 734 -10.53 -32.92 0.54
N ALA A 735 -10.57 -32.88 -0.80
CA ALA A 735 -11.06 -31.69 -1.50
C ALA A 735 -12.56 -31.49 -1.24
N VAL A 736 -12.93 -30.24 -1.00
CA VAL A 736 -14.32 -29.81 -0.83
C VAL A 736 -14.62 -28.63 -1.75
N ASN A 737 -15.93 -28.46 -2.05
CA ASN A 737 -16.43 -27.31 -2.77
C ASN A 737 -17.63 -26.74 -1.99
N GLN A 738 -17.40 -25.66 -1.24
CA GLN A 738 -18.35 -25.13 -0.27
C GLN A 738 -18.74 -23.70 -0.58
N ASN A 739 -19.97 -23.35 -0.26
CA ASN A 739 -20.50 -21.99 -0.34
C ASN A 739 -20.98 -21.56 1.05
N ILE A 740 -20.85 -20.27 1.33
CA ILE A 740 -21.46 -19.59 2.46
C ILE A 740 -22.28 -18.41 1.96
N GLU A 741 -23.50 -18.30 2.46
CA GLU A 741 -24.39 -17.17 2.12
C GLU A 741 -24.08 -15.96 2.97
N THR A 742 -23.89 -14.82 2.31
CA THR A 742 -23.70 -13.52 2.94
C THR A 742 -24.70 -12.53 2.33
N PRO A 743 -25.93 -12.48 2.88
CA PRO A 743 -27.00 -11.65 2.32
C PRO A 743 -26.63 -10.17 2.23
N ASP A 744 -27.17 -9.51 1.18
CA ASP A 744 -26.97 -8.07 0.90
C ASP A 744 -25.53 -7.62 0.62
N LYS A 745 -24.59 -8.55 0.50
CA LYS A 745 -23.22 -8.19 0.10
C LYS A 745 -23.11 -8.09 -1.44
N ALA A 746 -22.60 -6.96 -1.90
CA ALA A 746 -22.45 -6.70 -3.32
C ALA A 746 -21.33 -7.51 -3.97
N ASN A 747 -20.30 -7.87 -3.19
CA ASN A 747 -19.17 -8.70 -3.63
C ASN A 747 -19.17 -10.06 -2.95
N ALA A 748 -18.59 -11.01 -3.68
CA ALA A 748 -18.29 -12.36 -3.22
C ALA A 748 -16.77 -12.60 -3.18
N MET A 749 -16.34 -13.52 -2.32
CA MET A 749 -14.98 -14.02 -2.23
C MET A 749 -14.93 -15.46 -2.75
N PHE A 750 -13.91 -15.75 -3.55
CA PHE A 750 -13.50 -17.09 -3.93
C PHE A 750 -12.11 -17.37 -3.35
N LEU A 751 -11.93 -18.53 -2.76
CA LEU A 751 -10.64 -19.04 -2.33
C LEU A 751 -10.53 -20.51 -2.73
N ALA A 752 -9.44 -20.86 -3.41
CA ALA A 752 -9.08 -22.23 -3.73
C ALA A 752 -7.75 -22.56 -3.06
N GLY A 753 -7.61 -23.73 -2.46
CA GLY A 753 -6.38 -24.10 -1.75
C GLY A 753 -6.16 -25.60 -1.63
N MET A 754 -4.89 -25.98 -1.53
CA MET A 754 -4.45 -27.34 -1.21
C MET A 754 -3.14 -27.32 -0.44
N ASN A 755 -2.98 -28.29 0.45
CA ASN A 755 -1.73 -28.50 1.18
C ASN A 755 -0.70 -29.23 0.33
N LEU A 756 0.58 -28.93 0.53
CA LEU A 756 1.70 -29.53 -0.16
C LEU A 756 2.69 -30.10 0.86
N SER A 757 3.11 -31.35 0.66
CA SER A 757 4.21 -31.96 1.45
C SER A 757 5.55 -31.50 0.89
N LEU A 758 5.91 -30.25 1.17
CA LEU A 758 7.02 -29.55 0.53
C LEU A 758 7.76 -28.67 1.52
N ARG A 759 9.09 -28.59 1.40
CA ARG A 759 9.95 -27.59 2.05
C ARG A 759 10.51 -26.64 1.00
N ASP A 760 10.96 -25.47 1.45
CA ASP A 760 11.55 -24.44 0.57
C ASP A 760 12.96 -24.82 0.03
N ASP A 761 13.59 -25.87 0.55
CA ASP A 761 14.85 -26.46 0.04
C ASP A 761 14.64 -27.67 -0.89
N ASP A 762 13.39 -28.08 -1.13
CA ASP A 762 13.05 -29.14 -2.08
C ASP A 762 13.58 -28.79 -3.48
N PRO A 763 14.15 -29.76 -4.22
CA PRO A 763 14.65 -29.53 -5.59
C PRO A 763 13.62 -28.91 -6.53
N ASP A 764 12.33 -29.22 -6.36
CA ASP A 764 11.26 -28.71 -7.24
C ASP A 764 10.76 -27.31 -6.80
N TYR A 765 11.06 -26.86 -5.57
CA TYR A 765 10.52 -25.62 -5.05
C TYR A 765 10.83 -24.38 -5.92
N PRO A 766 12.05 -24.17 -6.45
CA PRO A 766 12.32 -23.07 -7.36
C PRO A 766 11.43 -23.08 -8.61
N ALA A 767 11.17 -24.27 -9.16
CA ALA A 767 10.31 -24.42 -10.33
C ALA A 767 8.85 -24.13 -10.00
N LEU A 768 8.37 -24.55 -8.84
CA LEU A 768 7.01 -24.28 -8.35
C LEU A 768 6.79 -22.78 -8.08
N VAL A 769 7.75 -22.11 -7.47
CA VAL A 769 7.68 -20.68 -7.20
C VAL A 769 7.60 -19.88 -8.50
N LEU A 770 8.42 -20.24 -9.49
CA LEU A 770 8.38 -19.58 -10.80
C LEU A 770 7.09 -19.90 -11.55
N GLY A 771 6.64 -21.17 -11.51
CA GLY A 771 5.36 -21.59 -12.09
C GLY A 771 4.18 -20.85 -11.48
N ASN A 772 4.13 -20.71 -10.15
CA ASN A 772 3.10 -19.93 -9.47
C ASN A 772 3.17 -18.44 -9.83
N TYR A 773 4.36 -17.87 -10.02
CA TYR A 773 4.50 -16.49 -10.45
C TYR A 773 3.82 -16.26 -11.82
N ILE A 774 3.98 -17.18 -12.76
CA ILE A 774 3.31 -17.14 -14.06
C ILE A 774 1.80 -17.36 -13.91
N LEU A 775 1.40 -18.30 -13.04
CA LEU A 775 0.00 -18.68 -12.88
C LEU A 775 -0.85 -17.55 -12.28
N GLY A 776 -0.44 -16.99 -11.14
CA GLY A 776 -1.25 -16.00 -10.43
C GLY A 776 -0.46 -15.05 -9.54
N GLY A 777 0.86 -15.29 -9.32
CA GLY A 777 1.71 -14.47 -8.46
C GLY A 777 2.29 -13.22 -9.13
N GLY A 778 2.24 -13.15 -10.48
CA GLY A 778 2.87 -12.10 -11.29
C GLY A 778 1.95 -10.97 -11.70
N PHE A 779 1.33 -10.28 -10.74
CA PHE A 779 0.49 -9.10 -10.96
C PHE A 779 -0.51 -9.29 -12.13
N LEU A 780 -0.79 -8.23 -12.93
CA LEU A 780 -1.78 -8.25 -14.02
C LEU A 780 -1.41 -9.14 -15.22
N ASN A 781 -0.14 -9.55 -15.34
CA ASN A 781 0.31 -10.40 -16.43
C ASN A 781 0.25 -11.89 -16.11
N SER A 782 -0.16 -12.28 -14.92
CA SER A 782 -0.37 -13.68 -14.60
C SER A 782 -1.52 -14.29 -15.41
N ARG A 783 -1.49 -15.60 -15.62
CA ARG A 783 -2.54 -16.30 -16.39
C ARG A 783 -3.92 -16.14 -15.79
N LEU A 784 -4.04 -16.26 -14.44
CA LEU A 784 -5.31 -16.05 -13.76
C LEU A 784 -5.81 -14.62 -13.93
N ALA A 785 -4.94 -13.61 -13.77
CA ALA A 785 -5.33 -12.22 -13.97
C ALA A 785 -5.70 -11.96 -15.44
N THR A 786 -4.92 -12.46 -16.39
CA THR A 786 -5.21 -12.34 -17.81
C THR A 786 -6.55 -12.98 -18.17
N ARG A 787 -6.85 -14.17 -17.64
CA ARG A 787 -8.09 -14.88 -17.94
C ARG A 787 -9.28 -14.25 -17.23
N ILE A 788 -9.22 -14.14 -15.92
CA ILE A 788 -10.36 -13.82 -15.06
C ILE A 788 -10.63 -12.31 -15.01
N ARG A 789 -9.57 -11.48 -14.91
CA ARG A 789 -9.71 -10.04 -14.82
C ARG A 789 -9.75 -9.37 -16.19
N GLN A 790 -8.72 -9.62 -17.05
CA GLN A 790 -8.56 -8.83 -18.26
C GLN A 790 -9.46 -9.28 -19.42
N LYS A 791 -9.63 -10.60 -19.63
CA LYS A 791 -10.41 -11.12 -20.74
C LYS A 791 -11.89 -11.24 -20.44
N GLU A 792 -12.24 -11.69 -19.25
CA GLU A 792 -13.63 -11.95 -18.89
C GLU A 792 -14.24 -10.91 -17.95
N GLY A 793 -13.41 -10.05 -17.30
CA GLY A 793 -13.89 -9.00 -16.41
C GLY A 793 -14.65 -9.51 -15.19
N LEU A 794 -14.38 -10.74 -14.75
CA LEU A 794 -15.12 -11.37 -13.66
C LEU A 794 -14.69 -10.92 -12.27
N SER A 795 -13.47 -10.40 -12.12
CA SER A 795 -12.87 -10.07 -10.84
C SER A 795 -12.03 -8.81 -10.92
N TYR A 796 -12.09 -7.98 -9.87
CA TYR A 796 -11.15 -6.88 -9.66
C TYR A 796 -9.79 -7.36 -9.17
N GLY A 797 -9.76 -8.28 -8.21
CA GLY A 797 -8.56 -8.82 -7.60
C GLY A 797 -8.50 -10.34 -7.73
N VAL A 798 -7.53 -10.87 -8.44
CA VAL A 798 -7.28 -12.30 -8.60
C VAL A 798 -5.78 -12.58 -8.52
N GLY A 799 -5.42 -13.65 -7.82
CA GLY A 799 -4.02 -14.03 -7.70
C GLY A 799 -3.85 -15.43 -7.12
N SER A 800 -2.60 -15.88 -7.06
CA SER A 800 -2.23 -17.11 -6.37
C SER A 800 -0.93 -16.95 -5.58
N GLN A 801 -0.79 -17.77 -4.54
CA GLN A 801 0.39 -17.88 -3.70
C GLN A 801 0.79 -19.33 -3.58
N LEU A 802 2.09 -19.57 -3.55
CA LEU A 802 2.68 -20.87 -3.23
C LEU A 802 3.72 -20.64 -2.14
N PHE A 803 3.61 -21.36 -1.06
CA PHE A 803 4.51 -21.27 0.08
C PHE A 803 4.99 -22.65 0.50
N ALA A 804 6.14 -22.70 1.14
CA ALA A 804 6.68 -23.89 1.78
C ALA A 804 7.46 -23.45 3.02
N ASP A 805 7.36 -24.23 4.09
CA ASP A 805 8.10 -23.95 5.31
C ASP A 805 9.59 -24.26 5.13
N ALA A 806 10.43 -23.57 5.90
CA ALA A 806 11.88 -23.70 5.82
C ALA A 806 12.43 -24.94 6.56
N GLN A 807 11.68 -25.50 7.48
CA GLN A 807 12.11 -26.55 8.40
C GLN A 807 11.23 -27.81 8.31
N ASP A 808 9.94 -27.65 8.03
CA ASP A 808 8.97 -28.73 7.98
C ASP A 808 8.49 -28.99 6.54
N LYS A 809 8.10 -30.24 6.25
CA LYS A 809 7.45 -30.57 4.98
C LYS A 809 5.99 -30.12 4.99
N SER A 810 5.80 -28.82 5.14
CA SER A 810 4.51 -28.16 5.17
C SER A 810 4.53 -26.97 4.22
N GLY A 811 3.63 -26.96 3.27
CA GLY A 811 3.47 -25.92 2.29
C GLY A 811 2.05 -25.89 1.76
N GLY A 812 1.77 -24.99 0.87
CA GLY A 812 0.45 -24.88 0.28
C GLY A 812 0.44 -24.07 -1.01
N PHE A 813 -0.58 -24.32 -1.80
CA PHE A 813 -1.01 -23.49 -2.91
C PHE A 813 -2.35 -22.88 -2.56
N MET A 814 -2.50 -21.59 -2.78
CA MET A 814 -3.76 -20.86 -2.60
C MET A 814 -3.98 -19.94 -3.79
N ALA A 815 -5.22 -19.80 -4.23
CA ALA A 815 -5.66 -18.81 -5.21
C ALA A 815 -6.92 -18.12 -4.70
N TYR A 816 -7.09 -16.85 -5.04
CA TYR A 816 -8.23 -16.06 -4.60
C TYR A 816 -8.78 -15.19 -5.72
N ALA A 817 -10.04 -14.81 -5.60
CA ALA A 817 -10.66 -13.79 -6.44
C ALA A 817 -11.81 -13.10 -5.70
N ILE A 818 -11.92 -11.77 -5.89
CA ILE A 818 -13.04 -10.95 -5.41
C ILE A 818 -13.91 -10.66 -6.63
N TYR A 819 -15.20 -10.96 -6.57
CA TYR A 819 -16.08 -10.96 -7.75
C TYR A 819 -17.53 -10.65 -7.40
N ALA A 820 -18.35 -10.32 -8.40
CA ALA A 820 -19.79 -10.14 -8.23
C ALA A 820 -20.50 -11.51 -8.07
N PRO A 821 -21.40 -11.69 -7.07
CA PRO A 821 -21.99 -13.00 -6.74
C PRO A 821 -22.62 -13.73 -7.91
N GLU A 822 -23.22 -13.02 -8.88
CA GLU A 822 -23.80 -13.60 -10.10
C GLU A 822 -22.78 -14.25 -11.04
N ASN A 823 -21.50 -13.98 -10.84
CA ASN A 823 -20.41 -14.56 -11.65
C ASN A 823 -19.79 -15.81 -11.02
N ARG A 824 -20.33 -16.33 -9.92
CA ARG A 824 -19.80 -17.48 -9.17
C ARG A 824 -19.40 -18.65 -10.06
N ASP A 825 -20.31 -19.13 -10.88
CA ASP A 825 -20.11 -20.34 -11.68
C ASP A 825 -19.16 -20.08 -12.86
N LYS A 826 -19.21 -18.87 -13.43
CA LYS A 826 -18.29 -18.45 -14.50
C LYS A 826 -16.87 -18.35 -13.98
N LEU A 827 -16.68 -17.77 -12.80
CA LEU A 827 -15.37 -17.61 -12.17
C LEU A 827 -14.77 -18.97 -11.81
N GLU A 828 -15.54 -19.86 -11.16
CA GLU A 828 -15.06 -21.21 -10.83
C GLU A 828 -14.67 -21.98 -12.09
N LYS A 829 -15.46 -21.88 -13.14
CA LYS A 829 -15.18 -22.49 -14.45
C LYS A 829 -13.89 -21.93 -15.05
N ALA A 830 -13.74 -20.61 -15.10
CA ALA A 830 -12.55 -19.95 -15.64
C ALA A 830 -11.28 -20.34 -14.87
N PHE A 831 -11.37 -20.42 -13.53
CA PHE A 831 -10.28 -20.89 -12.69
C PHE A 831 -9.91 -22.34 -13.02
N ARG A 832 -10.88 -23.27 -13.05
CA ARG A 832 -10.62 -24.67 -13.35
C ARG A 832 -10.00 -24.87 -14.74
N GLU A 833 -10.56 -24.25 -15.75
CA GLU A 833 -10.04 -24.33 -17.13
C GLU A 833 -8.61 -23.79 -17.24
N GLU A 834 -8.27 -22.73 -16.52
CA GLU A 834 -6.91 -22.19 -16.55
C GLU A 834 -5.93 -23.09 -15.82
N MET A 835 -6.35 -23.70 -14.70
CA MET A 835 -5.56 -24.72 -13.98
C MET A 835 -5.35 -25.96 -14.85
N GLU A 836 -6.39 -26.46 -15.50
CA GLU A 836 -6.30 -27.60 -16.42
C GLU A 836 -5.38 -27.27 -17.61
N ARG A 837 -5.51 -26.09 -18.18
CA ARG A 837 -4.65 -25.62 -19.29
C ARG A 837 -3.19 -25.56 -18.84
N MET A 838 -2.92 -25.03 -17.65
CA MET A 838 -1.57 -24.98 -17.08
C MET A 838 -0.96 -26.37 -16.97
N LEU A 839 -1.70 -27.35 -16.43
CA LEU A 839 -1.20 -28.72 -16.28
C LEU A 839 -1.05 -29.44 -17.61
N LYS A 840 -1.96 -29.23 -18.56
CA LYS A 840 -1.96 -29.90 -19.87
C LYS A 840 -0.88 -29.31 -20.80
N ASP A 841 -0.95 -28.03 -21.03
CA ASP A 841 -0.15 -27.35 -22.07
C ASP A 841 1.21 -26.87 -21.52
N GLY A 842 1.30 -26.66 -20.20
CA GLY A 842 2.46 -26.07 -19.54
C GLY A 842 2.59 -24.58 -19.78
N PHE A 843 3.72 -24.03 -19.39
CA PHE A 843 4.12 -22.63 -19.63
C PHE A 843 5.02 -22.56 -20.86
N THR A 844 4.87 -21.49 -21.63
CA THR A 844 5.72 -21.22 -22.79
C THR A 844 7.08 -20.66 -22.36
N GLN A 845 8.09 -20.81 -23.22
CA GLN A 845 9.42 -20.28 -22.96
C GLN A 845 9.40 -18.76 -22.71
N THR A 846 8.58 -18.03 -23.46
CA THR A 846 8.43 -16.57 -23.29
C THR A 846 7.88 -16.21 -21.89
N GLU A 847 6.81 -16.86 -21.46
CA GLU A 847 6.26 -16.63 -20.12
C GLU A 847 7.30 -16.90 -19.01
N ILE A 848 8.09 -17.95 -19.20
CA ILE A 848 9.13 -18.35 -18.24
C ILE A 848 10.26 -17.32 -18.20
N ASP A 849 10.72 -16.85 -19.34
CA ASP A 849 11.83 -15.90 -19.41
C ASP A 849 11.43 -14.54 -18.84
N ASP A 850 10.20 -14.09 -19.15
CA ASP A 850 9.63 -12.87 -18.59
C ASP A 850 9.44 -12.96 -17.05
N ALA A 851 8.84 -14.05 -16.59
CA ALA A 851 8.63 -14.29 -15.16
C ALA A 851 9.95 -14.42 -14.39
N ARG A 852 10.93 -15.13 -14.96
CA ARG A 852 12.27 -15.28 -14.38
C ARG A 852 12.95 -13.92 -14.20
N SER A 853 12.93 -13.10 -15.26
CA SER A 853 13.50 -11.76 -15.21
C SER A 853 12.82 -10.91 -14.15
N GLY A 854 11.50 -10.84 -14.17
CA GLY A 854 10.70 -10.08 -13.22
C GLY A 854 10.91 -10.53 -11.77
N MET A 855 10.90 -11.83 -11.52
CA MET A 855 11.11 -12.39 -10.18
C MET A 855 12.51 -12.08 -9.64
N LEU A 856 13.56 -12.27 -10.42
CA LEU A 856 14.93 -11.96 -10.01
C LEU A 856 15.11 -10.48 -9.70
N GLN A 857 14.52 -9.59 -10.51
CA GLN A 857 14.53 -8.15 -10.25
C GLN A 857 13.74 -7.82 -8.98
N SER A 858 12.55 -8.37 -8.80
CA SER A 858 11.73 -8.18 -7.61
C SER A 858 12.46 -8.60 -6.33
N ARG A 859 13.16 -9.75 -6.34
CA ARG A 859 13.97 -10.21 -5.21
C ARG A 859 15.12 -9.24 -4.89
N LYS A 860 15.77 -8.68 -5.92
CA LYS A 860 16.80 -7.66 -5.76
C LYS A 860 16.24 -6.37 -5.17
N VAL A 861 15.08 -5.91 -5.66
CA VAL A 861 14.37 -4.74 -5.11
C VAL A 861 14.01 -4.96 -3.65
N THR A 862 13.48 -6.13 -3.29
CA THR A 862 13.14 -6.47 -1.90
C THR A 862 14.36 -6.39 -0.97
N ARG A 863 15.52 -6.90 -1.40
CA ARG A 863 16.77 -6.81 -0.63
C ARG A 863 17.36 -5.40 -0.57
N SER A 864 16.96 -4.50 -1.47
CA SER A 864 17.40 -3.10 -1.41
C SER A 864 16.64 -2.28 -0.36
N GLN A 865 15.53 -2.81 0.17
CA GLN A 865 14.73 -2.16 1.20
C GLN A 865 15.20 -2.57 2.60
N ASP A 866 15.66 -1.61 3.38
CA ASP A 866 16.29 -1.87 4.68
C ASP A 866 15.37 -2.56 5.68
N ASN A 867 14.07 -2.21 5.71
CA ASN A 867 13.10 -2.86 6.56
C ASN A 867 12.89 -4.35 6.17
N SER A 868 12.77 -4.62 4.86
CA SER A 868 12.66 -5.99 4.35
C SER A 868 13.93 -6.80 4.65
N LEU A 869 15.09 -6.19 4.45
CA LEU A 869 16.38 -6.81 4.73
C LEU A 869 16.55 -7.12 6.22
N THR A 870 16.10 -6.21 7.10
CA THR A 870 16.07 -6.42 8.54
C THR A 870 15.21 -7.64 8.91
N GLY A 871 14.01 -7.76 8.33
CA GLY A 871 13.14 -8.92 8.53
C GLY A 871 13.77 -10.23 8.05
N GLN A 872 14.37 -10.22 6.85
CA GLN A 872 15.06 -11.39 6.30
C GLN A 872 16.21 -11.86 7.19
N LEU A 873 17.06 -10.93 7.64
CA LEU A 873 18.16 -11.25 8.55
C LEU A 873 17.65 -11.85 9.88
N ASN A 874 16.58 -11.29 10.43
CA ASN A 874 15.95 -11.81 11.65
C ASN A 874 15.46 -13.24 11.49
N GLN A 875 14.76 -13.51 10.39
CA GLN A 875 14.27 -14.86 10.06
C GLN A 875 15.42 -15.85 9.82
N MET A 876 16.46 -15.43 9.08
CA MET A 876 17.64 -16.26 8.81
C MET A 876 18.37 -16.67 10.08
N LEU A 877 18.46 -15.77 11.08
CA LEU A 877 19.02 -16.11 12.40
C LEU A 877 18.23 -17.24 13.07
N HIS A 878 16.92 -17.21 12.95
CA HIS A 878 16.04 -18.23 13.54
C HIS A 878 16.25 -19.59 12.89
N ILE A 879 16.22 -19.64 11.57
CA ILE A 879 16.31 -20.90 10.81
C ILE A 879 17.77 -21.34 10.51
N ASN A 880 18.75 -20.64 11.05
CA ASN A 880 20.18 -20.89 10.85
C ASN A 880 20.59 -20.89 9.35
N ARG A 881 20.08 -19.93 8.59
CA ARG A 881 20.42 -19.73 7.18
C ARG A 881 21.17 -18.40 6.95
N THR A 882 21.75 -18.28 5.79
CA THR A 882 22.47 -17.07 5.31
C THR A 882 21.95 -16.70 3.95
N PHE A 883 22.39 -15.57 3.41
CA PHE A 883 22.07 -15.16 2.04
C PHE A 883 22.61 -16.09 0.95
N GLN A 884 23.53 -17.05 1.31
CA GLN A 884 23.93 -18.10 0.39
C GLN A 884 22.72 -18.94 -0.07
N PHE A 885 21.79 -19.25 0.81
CA PHE A 885 20.54 -19.94 0.43
C PHE A 885 19.72 -19.14 -0.61
N SER A 886 19.64 -17.82 -0.42
CA SER A 886 18.96 -16.94 -1.39
C SER A 886 19.67 -16.88 -2.73
N GLU A 887 21.01 -16.88 -2.73
CA GLU A 887 21.83 -16.91 -3.93
C GLU A 887 21.68 -18.25 -4.69
N ASP A 888 21.73 -19.35 -3.95
CA ASP A 888 21.54 -20.69 -4.52
C ASP A 888 20.14 -20.82 -5.15
N MET A 889 19.12 -20.30 -4.49
CA MET A 889 17.76 -20.24 -5.01
C MET A 889 17.70 -19.41 -6.31
N GLU A 890 18.33 -18.25 -6.36
CA GLU A 890 18.37 -17.43 -7.58
C GLU A 890 19.15 -18.09 -8.70
N ASN A 891 20.23 -18.80 -8.39
CA ASN A 891 21.00 -19.54 -9.40
C ASN A 891 20.20 -20.73 -9.95
N LYS A 892 19.43 -21.42 -9.12
CA LYS A 892 18.48 -22.43 -9.58
C LYS A 892 17.42 -21.80 -10.50
N LEU A 893 16.78 -20.71 -10.08
CA LEU A 893 15.78 -19.97 -10.92
C LEU A 893 16.34 -19.62 -12.30
N LYS A 894 17.60 -19.16 -12.38
CA LYS A 894 18.27 -18.80 -13.64
C LYS A 894 18.44 -20.01 -14.59
N SER A 895 18.65 -21.19 -14.03
CA SER A 895 18.96 -22.42 -14.79
C SER A 895 17.73 -23.27 -15.14
N LEU A 896 16.54 -22.96 -14.59
CA LEU A 896 15.33 -23.74 -14.83
C LEU A 896 14.95 -23.75 -16.32
N THR A 897 14.59 -24.93 -16.81
CA THR A 897 14.01 -25.13 -18.15
C THR A 897 12.49 -25.17 -18.08
N ALA A 898 11.83 -24.92 -19.20
CA ALA A 898 10.37 -25.04 -19.30
C ALA A 898 9.88 -26.44 -18.89
N GLU A 899 10.60 -27.48 -19.28
CA GLU A 899 10.24 -28.85 -18.94
C GLU A 899 10.29 -29.09 -17.43
N GLN A 900 11.32 -28.62 -16.73
CA GLN A 900 11.44 -28.76 -15.28
C GLN A 900 10.30 -28.06 -14.54
N ILE A 901 9.93 -26.83 -14.98
CA ILE A 901 8.84 -26.07 -14.36
C ILE A 901 7.52 -26.80 -14.59
N ASN A 902 7.24 -27.21 -15.81
CA ASN A 902 6.01 -27.88 -16.16
C ASN A 902 5.88 -29.25 -15.48
N GLN A 903 6.99 -30.00 -15.34
CA GLN A 903 7.00 -31.26 -14.61
C GLN A 903 6.75 -31.05 -13.10
N ALA A 904 7.39 -30.05 -12.48
CA ALA A 904 7.17 -29.73 -11.08
C ALA A 904 5.71 -29.32 -10.81
N MET A 905 5.12 -28.49 -11.65
CA MET A 905 3.69 -28.12 -11.52
C MET A 905 2.78 -29.34 -11.66
N ARG A 906 3.00 -30.22 -12.63
CA ARG A 906 2.23 -31.47 -12.79
C ARG A 906 2.40 -32.45 -11.64
N LYS A 907 3.58 -32.50 -11.03
CA LYS A 907 3.88 -33.39 -9.91
C LYS A 907 3.21 -32.96 -8.62
N HIS A 908 3.17 -31.65 -8.36
CA HIS A 908 2.76 -31.13 -7.06
C HIS A 908 1.34 -30.54 -7.04
N ILE A 909 0.81 -30.09 -8.17
CA ILE A 909 -0.54 -29.53 -8.24
C ILE A 909 -1.51 -30.59 -8.76
N ASP A 910 -2.37 -31.07 -7.87
CA ASP A 910 -3.45 -32.03 -8.20
C ASP A 910 -4.80 -31.35 -8.07
N LEU A 911 -5.50 -31.19 -9.20
CA LEU A 911 -6.81 -30.51 -9.24
C LEU A 911 -7.87 -31.24 -8.37
N ASN A 912 -7.71 -32.55 -8.17
CA ASN A 912 -8.62 -33.32 -7.33
C ASN A 912 -8.42 -33.08 -5.82
N LYS A 913 -7.32 -32.41 -5.45
CA LYS A 913 -7.01 -32.03 -4.07
C LYS A 913 -7.30 -30.56 -3.77
N ILE A 914 -7.67 -29.79 -4.76
CA ILE A 914 -7.96 -28.36 -4.55
C ILE A 914 -9.36 -28.22 -3.94
N SER A 915 -9.40 -27.74 -2.71
CA SER A 915 -10.63 -27.29 -2.05
C SER A 915 -11.01 -25.91 -2.53
N MET A 916 -12.30 -25.63 -2.68
CA MET A 916 -12.84 -24.32 -3.11
C MET A 916 -13.88 -23.84 -2.14
N PHE A 917 -13.77 -22.57 -1.76
CA PHE A 917 -14.64 -21.91 -0.81
C PHE A 917 -15.16 -20.61 -1.43
N LYS A 918 -16.44 -20.32 -1.30
CA LYS A 918 -17.08 -19.14 -1.88
C LYS A 918 -18.04 -18.55 -0.87
N GLY A 919 -17.97 -17.24 -0.68
CA GLY A 919 -18.90 -16.49 0.14
C GLY A 919 -19.50 -15.35 -0.67
N GLY A 920 -20.81 -15.17 -0.60
CA GLY A 920 -21.52 -14.13 -1.34
C GLY A 920 -23.02 -14.23 -1.20
N ASP A 921 -23.76 -13.23 -1.69
CA ASP A 921 -25.23 -13.22 -1.74
C ASP A 921 -25.72 -14.01 -2.96
N PHE A 922 -25.55 -15.33 -2.93
CA PHE A 922 -25.89 -16.19 -4.06
C PHE A 922 -27.40 -16.43 -4.20
N ALA A 923 -28.11 -16.50 -3.08
CA ALA A 923 -29.56 -16.75 -3.07
C ALA A 923 -30.34 -15.64 -3.78
N ASN A 924 -29.96 -14.37 -3.55
CA ASN A 924 -30.63 -13.21 -4.14
C ASN A 924 -30.12 -12.83 -5.52
N LYS A 925 -28.83 -13.07 -5.81
CA LYS A 925 -28.19 -12.59 -7.04
C LYS A 925 -28.21 -13.60 -8.18
N LEU A 926 -28.10 -14.91 -7.90
CA LEU A 926 -28.16 -15.95 -8.94
C LEU A 926 -29.61 -16.21 -9.43
N ASN A 927 -30.60 -15.90 -8.63
CA ASN A 927 -32.01 -16.14 -8.94
C ASN A 927 -32.74 -14.93 -9.54
N LYS A 928 -32.06 -13.83 -9.83
CA LYS A 928 -32.66 -12.73 -10.59
C LYS A 928 -32.61 -13.06 -12.07
N PRO A 929 -33.79 -12.94 -12.78
CA PRO A 929 -33.88 -13.24 -14.20
C PRO A 929 -33.05 -12.30 -15.10
#